data_d6c3e52dbbb332d4941287eb8e6c488d
#
_entry.id   d6c3e52dbbb332d4941287eb8e6c488d
#
_cell.length_a   1.000
_cell.length_b   1.000
_cell.length_c   1.000
_cell.angle_alpha   90.00
_cell.angle_beta   90.00
_cell.angle_gamma   90.00
#
_symmetry.space_group_name_H-M   'P 1'
#
loop_
_entity.id
_entity.type
_entity.pdbx_description
1 polymer ?
#
loop_
_entity_poly.entity_id
_entity_poly.type
_entity_poly.pdbx_seq_one_letter_code
_entity_poly.pdbx_strand_id
1 'polypeptide(L)'
;MKIGILNELLGAIDFTYFYTGTNIVPKAEVFGNPTKEEPLNLLWNVIGDQDVTLSLRLQKPCYVDTIVLQLGDKTNLRTASVYSGDQLLYQHTAETGKSAKCPDLVLEAGILCDQLEIVLCTDFAHLLVENITLYGALDEGVDLFPTPNIIDITGNDIPLSVFTGCNVICNEAKDAAHLLCEKFQEQTGLTLSENGGNITLNVNSALPEDAYELEINPHGCSIQASNLRGFVMAVETFIKLLKKEAIPSVKISDSPFKHFRGVHLFIPSEAQMDFAKRLIKYIISPMGYNTVILQVSGGMIYDRHPEISEAFAYAVEMKEYGWPAFPHSGIAEGKPITKQMLKDYIRYIRSFGIDVIPEVQSLAHVQYLTIAFPEIAEIAEGDSTEAVDTRIEDMLPSQFYRHDYCPSNPRSYEILFDVIDEIIEVFEPKEFVHMGHDEVRTIGACPICKKKTPAQLFAEDVCKIHEYLASKGLRMMMWSDMIQPVTKYQTPDAIDMIPKDIVMLDFIWYFHLGKDIEDNLLEKGFDVMIGNLYSSHFPRYESRIRKPGVHGGQISTWVATNEEELQQEGKLYDLLMTAQLLWAESYHHNFRLSYDRILQTIIPELRQQLQQISYPSLQENTRKVLITDAACSEIRVNCQYDSLIFSHAAKRRITRQPWTKLDVVANYIITYTDGTTEIVPVTYGGNVGYFNRRQNAPLPHPIYRHTGYTAGWFCDSKTTINSLGKVETLYIYEYIPAQKKCISTITLEQNPDFDAKVFLSSLEGVQLP
;
A
#
# COMPACT_ATOMS: atom_id res chain seq x y z
N MET A 1 4.08 -29.02 18.11
CA MET A 1 4.89 -28.16 19.02
C MET A 1 3.97 -27.11 19.61
N LYS A 2 3.77 -27.09 20.93
CA LYS A 2 2.99 -26.02 21.54
C LYS A 2 3.79 -24.73 21.43
N ILE A 3 3.39 -23.84 20.56
CA ILE A 3 3.91 -22.49 20.55
C ILE A 3 3.16 -21.76 21.63
N GLY A 4 3.86 -21.25 22.63
CA GLY A 4 3.28 -20.51 23.73
C GLY A 4 2.86 -19.11 23.27
N ILE A 5 1.69 -19.03 22.69
CA ILE A 5 1.27 -17.94 21.81
C ILE A 5 0.73 -16.73 22.55
N LEU A 6 0.30 -16.86 23.78
CA LEU A 6 -0.13 -15.71 24.59
C LEU A 6 1.00 -14.67 24.79
N ASN A 7 2.26 -15.09 24.64
CA ASN A 7 3.42 -14.20 24.70
C ASN A 7 4.04 -13.85 23.35
N GLU A 8 3.66 -14.58 22.28
CA GLU A 8 4.16 -14.39 20.93
C GLU A 8 3.01 -14.53 19.94
N LEU A 9 2.15 -13.51 19.86
CA LEU A 9 1.10 -13.44 18.86
C LEU A 9 1.74 -13.25 17.49
N LEU A 10 1.79 -14.31 16.71
CA LEU A 10 2.39 -14.33 15.37
C LEU A 10 1.52 -13.66 14.30
N GLY A 11 0.45 -12.96 14.68
CA GLY A 11 -0.45 -12.29 13.79
C GLY A 11 -1.83 -12.95 13.71
N ALA A 12 -2.75 -12.30 13.03
CA ALA A 12 -4.07 -12.82 12.78
C ALA A 12 -4.05 -13.84 11.64
N ILE A 13 -4.79 -14.94 11.80
CA ILE A 13 -4.94 -15.97 10.79
C ILE A 13 -6.10 -15.61 9.87
N ASP A 14 -5.89 -15.66 8.57
CA ASP A 14 -6.94 -15.44 7.59
C ASP A 14 -7.93 -16.59 7.56
N PHE A 15 -9.22 -16.27 7.53
CA PHE A 15 -10.29 -17.26 7.47
C PHE A 15 -11.51 -16.74 6.71
N THR A 16 -12.33 -17.68 6.19
CA THR A 16 -13.69 -17.42 5.77
C THR A 16 -14.66 -17.88 6.84
N TYR A 17 -15.79 -17.24 6.94
CA TYR A 17 -16.81 -17.63 7.92
C TYR A 17 -18.17 -17.84 7.26
N PHE A 18 -18.93 -18.76 7.87
CA PHE A 18 -20.32 -19.04 7.57
C PHE A 18 -21.10 -19.01 8.88
N TYR A 19 -22.38 -18.77 8.82
CA TYR A 19 -23.21 -18.74 10.01
C TYR A 19 -24.57 -19.40 9.77
N THR A 20 -25.13 -19.96 10.82
CA THR A 20 -26.48 -20.53 10.86
C THR A 20 -27.32 -19.86 11.94
N GLY A 21 -28.61 -19.89 11.79
CA GLY A 21 -29.58 -19.34 12.75
C GLY A 21 -30.78 -18.76 12.01
N THR A 22 -31.95 -18.72 12.73
CA THR A 22 -33.16 -18.11 12.22
C THR A 22 -33.11 -16.59 12.44
N ASN A 23 -33.66 -15.81 11.48
CA ASN A 23 -33.73 -14.37 11.56
C ASN A 23 -32.37 -13.64 11.61
N ILE A 24 -31.40 -14.11 10.81
CA ILE A 24 -30.13 -13.42 10.64
C ILE A 24 -30.37 -12.19 9.78
N VAL A 25 -30.08 -11.02 10.33
CA VAL A 25 -30.04 -9.78 9.59
C VAL A 25 -28.59 -9.32 9.62
N PRO A 26 -27.81 -9.56 8.58
CA PRO A 26 -26.49 -8.92 8.48
C PRO A 26 -26.70 -7.42 8.47
N LYS A 27 -26.20 -6.73 9.48
CA LYS A 27 -26.39 -5.28 9.64
C LYS A 27 -25.65 -4.48 8.58
N ALA A 28 -24.60 -5.04 8.05
CA ALA A 28 -23.90 -4.54 6.89
C ALA A 28 -23.50 -5.73 6.05
N GLU A 29 -23.59 -5.60 4.75
CA GLU A 29 -22.74 -6.36 3.88
C GLU A 29 -21.32 -5.92 4.23
N VAL A 30 -20.67 -6.70 5.05
CA VAL A 30 -19.42 -6.37 5.74
C VAL A 30 -18.36 -5.88 4.78
N PHE A 31 -18.43 -6.35 3.57
CA PHE A 31 -17.51 -6.04 2.50
C PHE A 31 -18.11 -5.14 1.43
N GLY A 32 -19.34 -4.70 1.57
CA GLY A 32 -20.07 -3.92 0.59
C GLY A 32 -20.20 -2.44 0.88
N ASN A 33 -19.86 -1.97 2.07
CA ASN A 33 -19.96 -0.54 2.40
C ASN A 33 -18.60 0.07 2.77
N PRO A 34 -17.84 0.53 1.78
CA PRO A 34 -16.51 1.12 2.01
C PRO A 34 -16.57 2.51 2.65
N THR A 35 -17.76 3.07 2.92
CA THR A 35 -17.91 4.44 3.40
C THR A 35 -17.84 4.58 4.92
N LYS A 36 -17.79 3.44 5.65
CA LYS A 36 -17.74 3.44 7.10
C LYS A 36 -16.66 2.50 7.61
N GLU A 37 -15.99 2.92 8.66
CA GLU A 37 -15.13 2.08 9.47
C GLU A 37 -16.02 1.13 10.26
N GLU A 38 -16.53 0.10 9.60
CA GLU A 38 -17.48 -0.80 10.22
C GLU A 38 -16.82 -2.12 10.63
N PRO A 39 -17.06 -2.54 11.87
CA PRO A 39 -16.78 -3.88 12.33
C PRO A 39 -17.64 -4.91 11.56
N LEU A 40 -17.39 -6.19 11.77
CA LEU A 40 -18.09 -7.29 11.12
C LEU A 40 -19.62 -7.22 11.25
N ASN A 41 -20.14 -6.79 12.38
CA ASN A 41 -21.55 -6.48 12.66
C ASN A 41 -22.56 -7.56 12.24
N LEU A 42 -22.33 -8.79 12.63
CA LEU A 42 -23.31 -9.85 12.46
C LEU A 42 -24.34 -9.76 13.59
N LEU A 43 -25.56 -9.39 13.24
CA LEU A 43 -26.66 -9.25 14.17
C LEU A 43 -27.71 -10.34 13.97
N TRP A 44 -27.97 -11.12 15.00
CA TRP A 44 -29.07 -12.08 15.05
C TRP A 44 -30.17 -11.60 15.99
N ASN A 45 -31.42 -11.73 15.54
CA ASN A 45 -32.56 -11.69 16.41
C ASN A 45 -32.88 -13.13 16.84
N VAL A 46 -32.49 -13.49 18.06
CA VAL A 46 -32.69 -14.83 18.57
C VAL A 46 -34.06 -14.88 19.28
N ILE A 47 -34.94 -15.74 18.81
CA ILE A 47 -36.26 -15.96 19.42
C ILE A 47 -36.28 -17.36 20.02
N GLY A 48 -36.27 -17.44 21.34
CA GLY A 48 -36.21 -18.70 22.09
C GLY A 48 -34.78 -19.25 22.28
N ASP A 49 -34.66 -20.47 22.73
CA ASP A 49 -33.39 -21.16 23.03
C ASP A 49 -32.69 -21.67 21.76
N GLN A 50 -32.43 -20.79 20.80
CA GLN A 50 -31.74 -21.16 19.57
C GLN A 50 -30.26 -20.78 19.64
N ASP A 51 -29.43 -21.77 19.33
CA ASP A 51 -27.98 -21.57 19.18
C ASP A 51 -27.64 -20.97 17.82
N VAL A 52 -26.66 -20.07 17.81
CA VAL A 52 -26.06 -19.54 16.59
C VAL A 52 -24.70 -20.20 16.41
N THR A 53 -24.50 -20.88 15.29
CA THR A 53 -23.22 -21.49 14.93
C THR A 53 -22.49 -20.62 13.91
N LEU A 54 -21.25 -20.29 14.23
CA LEU A 54 -20.28 -19.66 13.31
C LEU A 54 -19.28 -20.74 12.89
N SER A 55 -19.27 -21.09 11.61
CA SER A 55 -18.30 -22.03 11.05
C SER A 55 -17.16 -21.24 10.39
N LEU A 56 -15.95 -21.44 10.88
CA LEU A 56 -14.74 -20.78 10.40
C LEU A 56 -13.94 -21.77 9.57
N ARG A 57 -13.55 -21.40 8.36
CA ARG A 57 -12.69 -22.20 7.49
C ARG A 57 -11.41 -21.43 7.21
N LEU A 58 -10.28 -22.11 7.43
CA LEU A 58 -8.95 -21.60 7.18
C LEU A 58 -8.51 -22.04 5.77
N GLN A 59 -7.68 -21.23 5.13
CA GLN A 59 -7.15 -21.56 3.80
C GLN A 59 -6.29 -22.82 3.79
N LYS A 60 -5.58 -23.02 4.88
CA LYS A 60 -4.71 -24.16 5.12
C LYS A 60 -4.74 -24.50 6.61
N PRO A 61 -4.35 -25.72 7.02
CA PRO A 61 -4.23 -26.05 8.42
C PRO A 61 -3.32 -25.06 9.15
N CYS A 62 -3.84 -24.53 10.27
CA CYS A 62 -3.13 -23.59 11.11
C CYS A 62 -3.26 -24.05 12.57
N TYR A 63 -2.25 -23.78 13.39
CA TYR A 63 -2.39 -23.91 14.82
C TYR A 63 -3.15 -22.70 15.34
N VAL A 64 -4.42 -22.87 15.71
CA VAL A 64 -5.24 -21.82 16.31
C VAL A 64 -5.14 -21.96 17.82
N ASP A 65 -4.58 -20.94 18.46
CA ASP A 65 -4.44 -20.88 19.92
C ASP A 65 -5.65 -20.21 20.56
N THR A 66 -5.99 -19.05 20.05
CA THR A 66 -7.00 -18.16 20.67
C THR A 66 -7.92 -17.59 19.61
N ILE A 67 -9.19 -17.51 19.94
CA ILE A 67 -10.23 -16.83 19.17
C ILE A 67 -10.74 -15.66 20.00
N VAL A 68 -10.74 -14.48 19.44
CA VAL A 68 -11.30 -13.29 20.09
C VAL A 68 -12.58 -12.89 19.40
N LEU A 69 -13.69 -12.94 20.12
CA LEU A 69 -14.99 -12.43 19.69
C LEU A 69 -15.21 -11.05 20.30
N GLN A 70 -15.39 -10.06 19.47
CA GLN A 70 -15.83 -8.73 19.88
C GLN A 70 -17.34 -8.68 19.80
N LEU A 71 -17.98 -8.57 20.95
CA LEU A 71 -19.42 -8.55 21.07
C LEU A 71 -19.92 -7.11 21.23
N GLY A 72 -21.00 -6.78 20.54
CA GLY A 72 -21.59 -5.46 20.60
C GLY A 72 -22.34 -5.19 21.90
N ASP A 73 -22.60 -3.91 22.15
CA ASP A 73 -23.41 -3.46 23.29
C ASP A 73 -24.78 -4.17 23.28
N LYS A 74 -25.27 -4.57 24.46
CA LYS A 74 -26.54 -5.27 24.67
C LYS A 74 -26.57 -6.74 24.21
N THR A 75 -25.46 -7.32 23.81
CA THR A 75 -25.37 -8.76 23.61
C THR A 75 -25.31 -9.46 24.98
N ASN A 76 -26.23 -10.35 25.20
CA ASN A 76 -26.25 -11.14 26.44
C ASN A 76 -26.00 -12.61 26.09
N LEU A 77 -24.78 -13.04 26.32
CA LEU A 77 -24.34 -14.39 26.01
C LEU A 77 -24.47 -15.29 27.24
N ARG A 78 -25.10 -16.47 27.06
CA ARG A 78 -25.14 -17.50 28.08
C ARG A 78 -23.91 -18.39 28.01
N THR A 79 -23.63 -18.91 26.83
CA THR A 79 -22.45 -19.75 26.59
C THR A 79 -21.85 -19.46 25.22
N ALA A 80 -20.53 -19.65 25.11
CA ALA A 80 -19.81 -19.74 23.86
C ALA A 80 -18.94 -21.00 23.88
N SER A 81 -19.13 -21.87 22.92
CA SER A 81 -18.39 -23.13 22.81
C SER A 81 -17.63 -23.21 21.51
N VAL A 82 -16.40 -23.72 21.54
CA VAL A 82 -15.54 -23.90 20.36
C VAL A 82 -15.40 -25.41 20.11
N TYR A 83 -15.65 -25.82 18.87
CA TYR A 83 -15.52 -27.18 18.42
C TYR A 83 -14.57 -27.31 17.23
N SER A 84 -13.91 -28.46 17.14
CA SER A 84 -13.25 -28.94 15.93
C SER A 84 -13.88 -30.30 15.58
N GLY A 85 -14.68 -30.33 14.52
CA GLY A 85 -15.58 -31.46 14.29
C GLY A 85 -16.52 -31.69 15.49
N ASP A 86 -16.60 -32.91 15.98
CA ASP A 86 -17.41 -33.26 17.15
C ASP A 86 -16.72 -33.02 18.50
N GLN A 87 -15.47 -32.58 18.50
CA GLN A 87 -14.68 -32.37 19.71
C GLN A 87 -14.91 -30.98 20.28
N LEU A 88 -15.45 -30.88 21.50
CA LEU A 88 -15.47 -29.61 22.26
C LEU A 88 -14.06 -29.28 22.74
N LEU A 89 -13.56 -28.11 22.34
CA LEU A 89 -12.24 -27.62 22.73
C LEU A 89 -12.30 -26.71 23.95
N TYR A 90 -13.28 -25.80 23.95
CA TYR A 90 -13.43 -24.81 25.00
C TYR A 90 -14.89 -24.40 25.17
N GLN A 91 -15.29 -24.09 26.39
CA GLN A 91 -16.60 -23.54 26.70
C GLN A 91 -16.51 -22.43 27.72
N HIS A 92 -17.01 -21.26 27.34
CA HIS A 92 -17.24 -20.15 28.23
C HIS A 92 -18.70 -20.17 28.72
N THR A 93 -18.90 -19.94 30.00
CA THR A 93 -20.23 -19.75 30.57
C THR A 93 -20.27 -18.42 31.29
N ALA A 94 -21.19 -17.54 30.88
CA ALA A 94 -21.33 -16.24 31.51
C ALA A 94 -21.98 -16.35 32.89
N GLU A 95 -21.54 -15.53 33.84
CA GLU A 95 -22.20 -15.40 35.13
C GLU A 95 -23.61 -14.82 34.96
N THR A 96 -24.62 -15.53 35.41
CA THR A 96 -26.02 -15.10 35.33
C THR A 96 -26.26 -13.83 36.11
N GLY A 97 -26.85 -12.80 35.47
CA GLY A 97 -27.52 -11.68 36.17
C GLY A 97 -26.82 -10.31 36.11
N LYS A 98 -25.78 -10.12 35.36
CA LYS A 98 -25.18 -8.77 35.15
C LYS A 98 -25.32 -8.34 33.72
N SER A 99 -26.20 -7.40 33.46
CA SER A 99 -26.24 -6.58 32.27
C SER A 99 -25.04 -5.62 32.32
N ALA A 100 -23.85 -6.11 32.03
CA ALA A 100 -22.66 -5.28 31.84
C ALA A 100 -22.29 -5.31 30.35
N LYS A 101 -21.67 -4.20 29.85
CA LYS A 101 -20.96 -4.22 28.58
C LYS A 101 -20.21 -5.54 28.47
N CYS A 102 -20.59 -6.37 27.50
CA CYS A 102 -19.86 -7.62 27.29
C CYS A 102 -18.43 -7.26 26.88
N PRO A 103 -17.41 -7.64 27.65
CA PRO A 103 -16.03 -7.50 27.23
C PRO A 103 -15.77 -8.36 25.99
N ASP A 104 -14.71 -8.09 25.25
CA ASP A 104 -14.24 -9.00 24.21
C ASP A 104 -14.05 -10.39 24.82
N LEU A 105 -14.63 -11.40 24.18
CA LEU A 105 -14.60 -12.77 24.67
C LEU A 105 -13.39 -13.49 24.08
N VAL A 106 -12.53 -13.99 24.94
CA VAL A 106 -11.34 -14.76 24.54
C VAL A 106 -11.66 -16.23 24.72
N LEU A 107 -11.65 -16.99 23.64
CA LEU A 107 -11.88 -18.41 23.60
C LEU A 107 -10.57 -19.14 23.29
N GLU A 108 -10.23 -20.15 24.09
CA GLU A 108 -9.03 -20.96 23.85
C GLU A 108 -9.40 -22.10 22.89
N ALA A 109 -8.55 -22.35 21.90
CA ALA A 109 -8.70 -23.47 20.96
C ALA A 109 -7.54 -24.48 21.09
N GLY A 110 -6.30 -23.99 20.96
CA GLY A 110 -5.10 -24.82 21.21
C GLY A 110 -4.95 -26.00 20.26
N ILE A 111 -5.39 -25.90 19.00
CA ILE A 111 -5.46 -27.01 18.06
C ILE A 111 -4.92 -26.65 16.67
N LEU A 112 -4.29 -27.64 16.03
CA LEU A 112 -4.00 -27.59 14.59
C LEU A 112 -5.25 -28.01 13.82
N CYS A 113 -5.82 -27.11 13.03
CA CYS A 113 -7.05 -27.38 12.28
C CYS A 113 -7.16 -26.48 11.04
N ASP A 114 -8.06 -26.85 10.16
CA ASP A 114 -8.48 -26.06 8.99
C ASP A 114 -9.94 -25.58 9.09
N GLN A 115 -10.66 -26.06 10.11
CA GLN A 115 -12.05 -25.70 10.38
C GLN A 115 -12.32 -25.66 11.88
N LEU A 116 -13.08 -24.64 12.30
CA LEU A 116 -13.59 -24.48 13.67
C LEU A 116 -15.07 -24.10 13.64
N GLU A 117 -15.79 -24.50 14.65
CA GLU A 117 -17.16 -24.06 14.89
C GLU A 117 -17.28 -23.38 16.26
N ILE A 118 -17.95 -22.24 16.28
CA ILE A 118 -18.25 -21.50 17.51
C ILE A 118 -19.76 -21.47 17.66
N VAL A 119 -20.24 -22.07 18.74
CA VAL A 119 -21.66 -22.09 19.07
C VAL A 119 -21.94 -21.07 20.16
N LEU A 120 -22.80 -20.13 19.87
CA LEU A 120 -23.18 -19.02 20.74
C LEU A 120 -24.62 -19.16 21.19
N CYS A 121 -24.85 -19.26 22.51
CA CYS A 121 -26.16 -19.35 23.10
C CYS A 121 -26.49 -18.08 23.88
N THR A 122 -27.68 -17.54 23.69
CA THR A 122 -28.15 -16.33 24.39
C THR A 122 -29.57 -16.52 24.91
N ASP A 123 -29.86 -15.90 26.04
CA ASP A 123 -31.22 -15.87 26.63
C ASP A 123 -32.02 -14.66 26.15
N PHE A 124 -31.45 -13.81 25.32
CA PHE A 124 -32.07 -12.53 24.91
C PHE A 124 -32.27 -12.43 23.41
N ALA A 125 -33.10 -11.45 23.01
CA ALA A 125 -33.52 -11.26 21.64
C ALA A 125 -32.42 -10.84 20.66
N HIS A 126 -31.25 -10.42 21.13
CA HIS A 126 -30.19 -9.94 20.26
C HIS A 126 -28.83 -10.53 20.59
N LEU A 127 -28.13 -10.97 19.53
CA LEU A 127 -26.75 -11.35 19.57
C LEU A 127 -26.01 -10.55 18.49
N LEU A 128 -25.08 -9.70 18.88
CA LEU A 128 -24.27 -8.92 17.97
C LEU A 128 -22.81 -9.31 18.11
N VAL A 129 -22.25 -9.92 17.06
CA VAL A 129 -20.82 -10.17 16.92
C VAL A 129 -20.24 -9.07 16.04
N GLU A 130 -19.48 -8.19 16.64
CA GLU A 130 -18.87 -7.07 15.94
C GLU A 130 -17.61 -7.46 15.18
N ASN A 131 -16.82 -8.40 15.70
CA ASN A 131 -15.62 -8.90 15.03
C ASN A 131 -15.19 -10.27 15.55
N ILE A 132 -14.45 -11.01 14.72
CA ILE A 132 -13.83 -12.30 15.06
C ILE A 132 -12.36 -12.19 14.67
N THR A 133 -11.46 -12.61 15.55
CA THR A 133 -10.03 -12.67 15.26
C THR A 133 -9.46 -13.99 15.74
N LEU A 134 -8.71 -14.68 14.89
CA LEU A 134 -7.98 -15.90 15.24
C LEU A 134 -6.52 -15.55 15.46
N TYR A 135 -5.95 -16.05 16.52
CA TYR A 135 -4.53 -15.96 16.81
C TYR A 135 -3.94 -17.37 16.88
N GLY A 136 -2.75 -17.50 16.30
CA GLY A 136 -2.08 -18.79 16.27
C GLY A 136 -0.85 -18.77 15.38
N ALA A 137 -0.40 -19.93 14.95
CA ALA A 137 0.71 -20.08 14.03
C ALA A 137 0.20 -20.74 12.76
N LEU A 138 0.67 -20.27 11.64
CA LEU A 138 0.60 -21.04 10.40
C LEU A 138 1.37 -22.34 10.66
N ASP A 139 0.83 -23.50 10.21
CA ASP A 139 1.62 -24.71 10.15
C ASP A 139 2.95 -24.39 9.43
N GLU A 140 4.06 -25.06 9.76
CA GLU A 140 5.41 -24.79 9.23
C GLU A 140 5.51 -24.79 7.69
N GLY A 141 4.40 -24.59 7.03
CA GLY A 141 4.30 -24.30 5.60
C GLY A 141 5.04 -23.01 5.25
N VAL A 142 5.48 -22.92 4.04
CA VAL A 142 6.16 -21.74 3.53
C VAL A 142 5.12 -20.64 3.33
N ASP A 143 5.25 -19.55 4.08
CA ASP A 143 4.37 -18.39 3.95
C ASP A 143 5.00 -17.37 3.00
N LEU A 144 4.43 -17.27 1.79
CA LEU A 144 4.89 -16.35 0.75
C LEU A 144 3.87 -15.24 0.50
N PHE A 145 4.38 -14.04 0.28
CA PHE A 145 3.58 -12.88 -0.08
C PHE A 145 4.21 -12.15 -1.30
N PRO A 146 3.44 -11.87 -2.38
CA PRO A 146 2.09 -12.35 -2.66
C PRO A 146 1.97 -13.87 -2.62
N THR A 147 0.75 -14.36 -2.33
CA THR A 147 0.51 -15.81 -2.17
C THR A 147 0.55 -16.52 -3.52
N PRO A 148 1.41 -17.53 -3.70
CA PRO A 148 1.45 -18.31 -4.94
C PRO A 148 0.18 -19.15 -5.14
N ASN A 149 -0.13 -19.45 -6.40
CA ASN A 149 -1.28 -20.28 -6.76
C ASN A 149 -1.13 -21.73 -6.27
N ILE A 150 0.05 -22.33 -6.48
CA ILE A 150 0.35 -23.69 -6.09
C ILE A 150 1.73 -23.74 -5.44
N ILE A 151 1.80 -24.35 -4.26
CA ILE A 151 3.05 -24.63 -3.56
C ILE A 151 2.97 -26.03 -2.95
N ASP A 152 3.93 -26.89 -3.31
CA ASP A 152 4.10 -28.22 -2.77
C ASP A 152 5.45 -28.34 -2.07
N ILE A 153 5.43 -28.71 -0.78
CA ILE A 153 6.66 -29.03 -0.05
C ILE A 153 7.04 -30.47 -0.39
N THR A 154 8.17 -30.65 -1.05
CA THR A 154 8.58 -31.94 -1.63
C THR A 154 9.60 -32.72 -0.80
N GLY A 155 10.16 -32.09 0.22
CA GLY A 155 11.17 -32.74 1.05
C GLY A 155 11.65 -31.88 2.20
N ASN A 156 12.79 -32.26 2.77
CA ASN A 156 13.43 -31.53 3.87
C ASN A 156 14.13 -30.25 3.38
N ASP A 157 14.45 -29.39 4.33
CA ASP A 157 15.26 -28.20 4.08
C ASP A 157 16.67 -28.58 3.52
N ILE A 158 17.16 -27.79 2.58
CA ILE A 158 18.41 -27.95 1.86
C ILE A 158 19.42 -26.91 2.35
N PRO A 159 20.64 -27.27 2.72
CA PRO A 159 21.69 -26.30 3.07
C PRO A 159 21.98 -25.33 1.92
N LEU A 160 22.16 -24.06 2.20
CA LEU A 160 22.46 -23.03 1.17
C LEU A 160 23.77 -23.29 0.44
N SER A 161 24.71 -24.01 1.07
CA SER A 161 25.99 -24.40 0.48
C SER A 161 25.86 -25.35 -0.73
N VAL A 162 24.69 -25.92 -0.98
CA VAL A 162 24.41 -26.74 -2.18
C VAL A 162 24.43 -25.88 -3.44
N PHE A 163 24.01 -24.59 -3.35
CA PHE A 163 23.90 -23.70 -4.50
C PHE A 163 25.26 -23.11 -4.87
N THR A 164 25.66 -23.28 -6.12
CA THR A 164 26.98 -22.87 -6.60
C THR A 164 26.95 -21.73 -7.59
N GLY A 165 25.83 -21.50 -8.25
CA GLY A 165 25.68 -20.43 -9.23
C GLY A 165 24.57 -20.67 -10.22
N CYS A 166 24.43 -19.73 -11.16
CA CYS A 166 23.39 -19.68 -12.16
C CYS A 166 23.88 -20.27 -13.50
N ASN A 167 23.08 -21.15 -14.09
CA ASN A 167 23.23 -21.62 -15.44
C ASN A 167 22.13 -21.03 -16.30
N VAL A 168 22.45 -19.93 -17.01
CA VAL A 168 21.51 -19.17 -17.83
C VAL A 168 21.44 -19.73 -19.22
N ILE A 169 20.32 -20.32 -19.61
CA ILE A 169 20.16 -20.97 -20.92
C ILE A 169 19.68 -20.00 -22.00
N CYS A 170 19.02 -18.89 -21.58
CA CYS A 170 18.45 -17.88 -22.50
C CYS A 170 18.88 -16.46 -22.12
N ASN A 171 18.92 -15.57 -23.13
CA ASN A 171 19.31 -14.17 -22.88
C ASN A 171 18.33 -13.41 -21.99
N GLU A 172 17.05 -13.74 -22.04
CA GLU A 172 15.96 -13.13 -21.30
C GLU A 172 16.10 -13.30 -19.78
N ALA A 173 16.82 -14.32 -19.35
CA ALA A 173 17.03 -14.60 -17.93
C ALA A 173 18.28 -13.95 -17.32
N LYS A 174 19.10 -13.22 -18.10
CA LYS A 174 20.37 -12.67 -17.61
C LYS A 174 20.19 -11.68 -16.47
N ASP A 175 19.28 -10.72 -16.63
CA ASP A 175 19.04 -9.72 -15.60
C ASP A 175 18.47 -10.36 -14.32
N ALA A 176 17.61 -11.37 -14.47
CA ALA A 176 17.08 -12.11 -13.33
C ALA A 176 18.18 -12.95 -12.61
N ALA A 177 19.11 -13.55 -13.35
CA ALA A 177 20.23 -14.28 -12.75
C ALA A 177 21.17 -13.32 -11.99
N HIS A 178 21.46 -12.16 -12.56
CA HIS A 178 22.23 -11.12 -11.87
C HIS A 178 21.50 -10.68 -10.56
N LEU A 179 20.21 -10.40 -10.63
CA LEU A 179 19.39 -10.06 -9.48
C LEU A 179 19.40 -11.17 -8.40
N LEU A 180 19.35 -12.43 -8.82
CA LEU A 180 19.44 -13.57 -7.90
C LEU A 180 20.78 -13.60 -7.16
N CYS A 181 21.89 -13.45 -7.89
CA CYS A 181 23.22 -13.45 -7.29
C CYS A 181 23.39 -12.28 -6.29
N GLU A 182 22.94 -11.09 -6.67
CA GLU A 182 22.98 -9.89 -5.82
C GLU A 182 22.16 -10.08 -4.54
N LYS A 183 20.86 -10.42 -4.65
CA LYS A 183 19.98 -10.60 -3.49
C LYS A 183 20.39 -11.78 -2.59
N PHE A 184 20.86 -12.87 -3.19
CA PHE A 184 21.35 -14.01 -2.42
C PHE A 184 22.56 -13.62 -1.56
N GLN A 185 23.49 -12.87 -2.13
CA GLN A 185 24.65 -12.35 -1.40
C GLN A 185 24.24 -11.35 -0.30
N GLU A 186 23.31 -10.43 -0.62
CA GLU A 186 22.80 -9.46 0.36
C GLU A 186 22.17 -10.16 1.58
N GLN A 187 21.42 -11.23 1.36
CA GLN A 187 20.66 -11.89 2.41
C GLN A 187 21.42 -12.95 3.19
N THR A 188 22.36 -13.64 2.53
CA THR A 188 23.07 -14.80 3.12
C THR A 188 24.55 -14.57 3.39
N GLY A 189 25.13 -13.54 2.78
CA GLY A 189 26.59 -13.33 2.76
C GLY A 189 27.35 -14.30 1.84
N LEU A 190 26.68 -15.29 1.23
CA LEU A 190 27.29 -16.26 0.31
C LEU A 190 27.24 -15.74 -1.13
N THR A 191 28.21 -16.13 -1.94
CA THR A 191 28.30 -15.70 -3.33
C THR A 191 27.94 -16.84 -4.29
N LEU A 192 27.08 -16.56 -5.26
CA LEU A 192 26.78 -17.43 -6.39
C LEU A 192 27.59 -17.01 -7.61
N SER A 193 28.05 -17.99 -8.43
CA SER A 193 28.61 -17.68 -9.74
C SER A 193 27.53 -17.26 -10.72
N GLU A 194 27.74 -16.17 -11.45
CA GLU A 194 26.79 -15.74 -12.50
C GLU A 194 26.85 -16.65 -13.76
N ASN A 195 27.89 -17.45 -13.90
CA ASN A 195 28.10 -18.31 -15.06
C ASN A 195 28.45 -19.72 -14.62
N GLY A 196 27.52 -20.62 -14.83
CA GLY A 196 27.68 -22.03 -14.46
C GLY A 196 27.36 -22.30 -12.99
N GLY A 197 26.62 -23.36 -12.76
CA GLY A 197 26.14 -23.76 -11.44
C GLY A 197 24.91 -24.64 -11.56
N ASN A 198 24.27 -24.88 -10.43
CA ASN A 198 23.12 -25.78 -10.34
C ASN A 198 21.76 -25.06 -10.15
N ILE A 199 21.74 -23.77 -10.36
CA ILE A 199 20.50 -23.01 -10.52
C ILE A 199 20.29 -22.75 -12.02
N THR A 200 19.32 -23.42 -12.63
CA THR A 200 19.07 -23.32 -14.07
C THR A 200 17.92 -22.39 -14.36
N LEU A 201 18.10 -21.47 -15.30
CA LEU A 201 17.06 -20.55 -15.77
C LEU A 201 16.80 -20.81 -17.26
N ASN A 202 15.58 -21.20 -17.61
CA ASN A 202 15.19 -21.54 -18.97
C ASN A 202 13.81 -20.97 -19.33
N VAL A 203 13.66 -20.44 -20.56
CA VAL A 203 12.36 -19.96 -21.06
C VAL A 203 11.42 -21.13 -21.32
N ASN A 204 10.19 -20.99 -20.89
CA ASN A 204 9.09 -21.86 -21.22
C ASN A 204 7.91 -21.02 -21.78
N SER A 205 7.87 -20.88 -23.11
CA SER A 205 6.84 -20.07 -23.80
C SER A 205 5.44 -20.70 -23.78
N ALA A 206 5.28 -21.89 -23.22
CA ALA A 206 3.97 -22.50 -23.01
C ALA A 206 3.27 -21.97 -21.73
N LEU A 207 4.03 -21.34 -20.82
CA LEU A 207 3.48 -20.72 -19.63
C LEU A 207 2.72 -19.41 -20.00
N PRO A 208 1.68 -19.06 -19.25
CA PRO A 208 1.03 -17.74 -19.36
C PRO A 208 2.04 -16.60 -19.17
N GLU A 209 1.68 -15.40 -19.60
CA GLU A 209 2.49 -14.21 -19.40
C GLU A 209 2.80 -13.97 -17.92
N ASP A 210 4.04 -13.60 -17.61
CA ASP A 210 4.57 -13.37 -16.24
C ASP A 210 4.51 -14.61 -15.31
N ALA A 211 4.13 -15.79 -15.83
CA ALA A 211 4.10 -17.02 -15.07
C ALA A 211 5.48 -17.66 -14.92
N TYR A 212 5.64 -18.45 -13.87
CA TYR A 212 6.84 -19.21 -13.61
C TYR A 212 6.57 -20.56 -12.94
N GLU A 213 7.53 -21.47 -13.10
CA GLU A 213 7.68 -22.69 -12.33
C GLU A 213 9.04 -22.67 -11.64
N LEU A 214 9.04 -23.00 -10.36
CA LEU A 214 10.22 -23.05 -9.50
C LEU A 214 10.26 -24.41 -8.81
N GLU A 215 11.36 -25.16 -9.00
CA GLU A 215 11.60 -26.42 -8.30
C GLU A 215 12.95 -26.35 -7.59
N ILE A 216 12.93 -26.54 -6.26
CA ILE A 216 14.10 -26.59 -5.40
C ILE A 216 14.21 -28.00 -4.82
N ASN A 217 15.34 -28.64 -5.04
CA ASN A 217 15.62 -30.00 -4.59
C ASN A 217 17.11 -30.16 -4.19
N PRO A 218 17.53 -31.27 -3.56
CA PRO A 218 18.90 -31.45 -3.09
C PRO A 218 19.99 -31.38 -4.17
N HIS A 219 19.64 -31.35 -5.45
CA HIS A 219 20.59 -31.25 -6.57
C HIS A 219 20.74 -29.82 -7.10
N GLY A 220 19.87 -28.89 -6.70
CA GLY A 220 19.88 -27.50 -7.13
C GLY A 220 18.49 -26.92 -7.30
N CYS A 221 18.38 -25.96 -8.20
CA CYS A 221 17.14 -25.24 -8.49
C CYS A 221 16.88 -25.19 -9.99
N SER A 222 15.63 -25.39 -10.39
CA SER A 222 15.17 -25.17 -11.77
C SER A 222 14.12 -24.05 -11.78
N ILE A 223 14.36 -23.04 -12.60
CA ILE A 223 13.44 -21.92 -12.85
C ILE A 223 13.06 -21.95 -14.32
N GLN A 224 11.75 -22.04 -14.58
CA GLN A 224 11.18 -21.86 -15.91
C GLN A 224 10.20 -20.68 -15.87
N ALA A 225 10.26 -19.80 -16.84
CA ALA A 225 9.36 -18.64 -16.92
C ALA A 225 9.04 -18.28 -18.36
N SER A 226 7.92 -17.60 -18.57
CA SER A 226 7.47 -17.17 -19.89
C SER A 226 8.28 -15.99 -20.45
N ASN A 227 8.75 -15.10 -19.56
CA ASN A 227 9.43 -13.85 -19.90
C ASN A 227 10.32 -13.36 -18.74
N LEU A 228 10.98 -12.21 -18.92
CA LEU A 228 11.83 -11.61 -17.87
C LEU A 228 11.06 -11.37 -16.56
N ARG A 229 9.80 -10.90 -16.63
CA ARG A 229 9.00 -10.62 -15.41
C ARG A 229 8.72 -11.90 -14.63
N GLY A 230 8.39 -13.00 -15.30
CA GLY A 230 8.21 -14.30 -14.69
C GLY A 230 9.51 -14.81 -14.04
N PHE A 231 10.69 -14.64 -14.69
CA PHE A 231 11.97 -14.96 -14.07
C PHE A 231 12.25 -14.14 -12.82
N VAL A 232 12.00 -12.83 -12.86
CA VAL A 232 12.19 -11.97 -11.69
C VAL A 232 11.28 -12.41 -10.54
N MET A 233 10.01 -12.76 -10.81
CA MET A 233 9.10 -13.26 -9.77
C MET A 233 9.56 -14.59 -9.19
N ALA A 234 10.07 -15.50 -10.00
CA ALA A 234 10.66 -16.77 -9.52
C ALA A 234 11.87 -16.53 -8.62
N VAL A 235 12.73 -15.58 -9.00
CA VAL A 235 13.89 -15.14 -8.18
C VAL A 235 13.44 -14.56 -6.86
N GLU A 236 12.47 -13.64 -6.88
CA GLU A 236 11.92 -13.05 -5.66
C GLU A 236 11.29 -14.11 -4.74
N THR A 237 10.62 -15.10 -5.31
CA THR A 237 10.10 -16.24 -4.57
C THR A 237 11.21 -17.09 -3.96
N PHE A 238 12.27 -17.40 -4.73
CA PHE A 238 13.44 -18.11 -4.22
C PHE A 238 14.08 -17.37 -3.03
N ILE A 239 14.26 -16.06 -3.15
CA ILE A 239 14.84 -15.21 -2.09
C ILE A 239 13.95 -15.19 -0.83
N LYS A 240 12.63 -15.10 -0.97
CA LYS A 240 11.68 -15.14 0.17
C LYS A 240 11.64 -16.51 0.88
N LEU A 241 12.06 -17.58 0.20
CA LEU A 241 12.16 -18.93 0.77
C LEU A 241 13.41 -19.14 1.62
N LEU A 242 14.42 -18.26 1.52
CA LEU A 242 15.67 -18.39 2.25
C LEU A 242 15.45 -18.31 3.76
N LYS A 243 15.96 -19.31 4.47
CA LYS A 243 16.14 -19.30 5.93
C LYS A 243 17.61 -19.00 6.23
N LYS A 244 17.99 -18.82 7.48
CA LYS A 244 19.36 -18.46 7.88
C LYS A 244 20.45 -19.33 7.22
N GLU A 245 20.28 -20.65 7.16
CA GLU A 245 21.30 -21.59 6.65
C GLU A 245 20.74 -22.60 5.63
N ALA A 246 19.45 -22.49 5.31
CA ALA A 246 18.75 -23.49 4.50
C ALA A 246 17.63 -22.87 3.67
N ILE A 247 17.11 -23.64 2.72
CA ILE A 247 15.93 -23.34 1.93
C ILE A 247 15.05 -24.60 1.84
N PRO A 248 13.71 -24.50 1.88
CA PRO A 248 12.85 -25.67 1.78
C PRO A 248 12.91 -26.33 0.38
N SER A 249 12.78 -27.66 0.34
CA SER A 249 12.52 -28.38 -0.92
C SER A 249 11.07 -28.13 -1.32
N VAL A 250 10.87 -27.45 -2.44
CA VAL A 250 9.53 -27.06 -2.89
C VAL A 250 9.38 -27.15 -4.40
N LYS A 251 8.13 -27.31 -4.84
CA LYS A 251 7.73 -27.09 -6.22
C LYS A 251 6.59 -26.04 -6.21
N ILE A 252 6.81 -24.97 -6.97
CA ILE A 252 5.88 -23.85 -7.08
C ILE A 252 5.51 -23.66 -8.54
N SER A 253 4.20 -23.52 -8.82
CA SER A 253 3.69 -23.09 -10.11
C SER A 253 2.80 -21.86 -9.87
N ASP A 254 3.15 -20.75 -10.48
CA ASP A 254 2.52 -19.49 -10.18
C ASP A 254 2.35 -18.60 -11.40
N SER A 255 1.29 -17.81 -11.37
CA SER A 255 0.95 -16.85 -12.42
C SER A 255 0.07 -15.74 -11.83
N PRO A 256 0.17 -14.52 -12.35
CA PRO A 256 -0.68 -13.44 -11.86
C PRO A 256 -2.14 -13.64 -12.25
N PHE A 257 -3.04 -13.24 -11.34
CA PHE A 257 -4.49 -13.22 -11.60
C PHE A 257 -4.87 -12.17 -12.66
N LYS A 258 -4.24 -10.99 -12.60
CA LYS A 258 -4.51 -9.89 -13.54
C LYS A 258 -3.31 -9.59 -14.43
N HIS A 259 -3.60 -9.34 -15.71
CA HIS A 259 -2.59 -8.99 -16.69
C HIS A 259 -1.94 -7.64 -16.39
N PHE A 260 -2.75 -6.59 -16.16
CA PHE A 260 -2.24 -5.27 -15.79
C PHE A 260 -2.17 -5.10 -14.27
N ARG A 261 -0.97 -4.86 -13.75
CA ARG A 261 -0.67 -4.69 -12.32
C ARG A 261 0.20 -3.45 -12.15
N GLY A 262 -0.46 -2.29 -12.02
CA GLY A 262 0.16 -0.99 -12.11
C GLY A 262 0.46 -0.31 -10.78
N VAL A 263 1.50 0.51 -10.80
CA VAL A 263 1.78 1.55 -9.80
C VAL A 263 1.93 2.88 -10.53
N HIS A 264 1.18 3.88 -10.10
CA HIS A 264 1.37 5.25 -10.58
C HIS A 264 2.26 6.01 -9.59
N LEU A 265 3.35 6.55 -10.09
CA LEU A 265 4.33 7.34 -9.35
C LEU A 265 4.60 8.65 -10.09
N PHE A 266 5.04 9.62 -9.35
CA PHE A 266 5.68 10.78 -9.93
C PHE A 266 7.17 10.53 -10.15
N ILE A 267 7.78 11.18 -11.13
CA ILE A 267 9.22 11.08 -11.28
C ILE A 267 9.92 11.63 -10.03
N PRO A 268 10.93 10.92 -9.49
CA PRO A 268 11.64 11.37 -8.31
C PRO A 268 12.54 12.56 -8.62
N SER A 269 12.80 13.40 -7.63
CA SER A 269 13.89 14.38 -7.72
C SER A 269 15.25 13.69 -7.70
N GLU A 270 16.30 14.42 -8.06
CA GLU A 270 17.67 13.90 -7.98
C GLU A 270 18.02 13.39 -6.57
N ALA A 271 17.62 14.14 -5.55
CA ALA A 271 17.86 13.78 -4.14
C ALA A 271 17.14 12.49 -3.71
N GLN A 272 16.00 12.17 -4.34
CA GLN A 272 15.18 11.02 -4.01
C GLN A 272 15.41 9.81 -4.95
N MET A 273 16.31 9.92 -5.90
CA MET A 273 16.54 8.88 -6.91
C MET A 273 16.97 7.54 -6.30
N ASP A 274 17.82 7.58 -5.29
CA ASP A 274 18.26 6.35 -4.59
C ASP A 274 17.12 5.68 -3.82
N PHE A 275 16.28 6.47 -3.15
CA PHE A 275 15.09 5.96 -2.50
C PHE A 275 14.11 5.35 -3.53
N ALA A 276 13.87 6.05 -4.64
CA ALA A 276 13.00 5.57 -5.71
C ALA A 276 13.48 4.24 -6.30
N LYS A 277 14.78 4.06 -6.50
CA LYS A 277 15.37 2.79 -6.93
C LYS A 277 15.19 1.68 -5.89
N ARG A 278 15.34 1.97 -4.59
CA ARG A 278 15.05 1.01 -3.53
C ARG A 278 13.57 0.63 -3.48
N LEU A 279 12.66 1.58 -3.67
CA LEU A 279 11.22 1.32 -3.77
C LEU A 279 10.91 0.33 -4.90
N ILE A 280 11.54 0.49 -6.07
CA ILE A 280 11.43 -0.48 -7.17
C ILE A 280 11.97 -1.85 -6.77
N LYS A 281 13.21 -1.90 -6.27
CA LYS A 281 13.93 -3.16 -6.00
C LYS A 281 13.33 -3.99 -4.87
N TYR A 282 12.90 -3.33 -3.79
CA TYR A 282 12.50 -4.03 -2.56
C TYR A 282 10.98 -4.09 -2.33
N ILE A 283 10.21 -3.24 -3.02
CA ILE A 283 8.75 -3.22 -2.88
C ILE A 283 8.06 -3.54 -4.20
N ILE A 284 8.21 -2.72 -5.23
CA ILE A 284 7.40 -2.83 -6.45
C ILE A 284 7.71 -4.14 -7.20
N SER A 285 8.98 -4.44 -7.40
CA SER A 285 9.38 -5.68 -8.09
C SER A 285 8.99 -6.93 -7.31
N PRO A 286 9.32 -7.11 -6.02
CA PRO A 286 8.97 -8.32 -5.28
C PRO A 286 7.47 -8.56 -5.10
N MET A 287 6.66 -7.50 -5.24
CA MET A 287 5.21 -7.57 -5.09
C MET A 287 4.47 -7.92 -6.39
N GLY A 288 5.17 -8.19 -7.49
CA GLY A 288 4.54 -8.69 -8.71
C GLY A 288 3.97 -7.63 -9.64
N TYR A 289 4.20 -6.35 -9.40
CA TYR A 289 3.82 -5.29 -10.32
C TYR A 289 4.58 -5.42 -11.65
N ASN A 290 3.90 -5.23 -12.77
CA ASN A 290 4.51 -5.31 -14.10
C ASN A 290 4.48 -3.98 -14.86
N THR A 291 3.87 -2.95 -14.31
CA THR A 291 3.75 -1.64 -14.95
C THR A 291 3.98 -0.53 -13.93
N VAL A 292 4.79 0.45 -14.30
CA VAL A 292 4.92 1.72 -13.59
C VAL A 292 4.47 2.83 -14.53
N ILE A 293 3.44 3.57 -14.15
CA ILE A 293 3.05 4.81 -14.81
C ILE A 293 3.82 5.94 -14.12
N LEU A 294 4.66 6.65 -14.86
CA LEU A 294 5.44 7.78 -14.37
C LEU A 294 4.86 9.10 -14.87
N GLN A 295 4.31 9.89 -13.96
CA GLN A 295 3.87 11.24 -14.29
C GLN A 295 5.07 12.18 -14.35
N VAL A 296 5.23 12.87 -15.49
CA VAL A 296 6.39 13.70 -15.81
C VAL A 296 6.12 15.18 -15.50
N SER A 297 5.02 15.72 -16.01
CA SER A 297 4.69 17.15 -15.93
C SER A 297 5.90 18.06 -16.22
N GLY A 298 6.21 19.03 -15.39
CA GLY A 298 7.37 19.91 -15.50
C GLY A 298 8.67 19.38 -14.86
N GLY A 299 8.67 18.17 -14.30
CA GLY A 299 9.80 17.64 -13.52
C GLY A 299 10.99 17.13 -14.34
N MET A 300 10.92 17.15 -15.66
CA MET A 300 12.03 16.85 -16.58
C MET A 300 12.49 18.14 -17.28
N ILE A 301 13.78 18.25 -17.60
CA ILE A 301 14.30 19.35 -18.41
C ILE A 301 13.89 19.14 -19.88
N TYR A 302 13.10 20.07 -20.42
CA TYR A 302 12.68 20.09 -21.82
C TYR A 302 13.64 20.94 -22.66
N ASP A 303 14.06 20.41 -23.81
CA ASP A 303 14.98 21.14 -24.73
C ASP A 303 14.24 22.09 -25.67
N ARG A 304 13.03 21.68 -26.13
CA ARG A 304 12.21 22.47 -27.04
C ARG A 304 11.54 23.66 -26.34
N HIS A 305 11.20 23.47 -25.07
CA HIS A 305 10.48 24.42 -24.22
C HIS A 305 11.12 24.54 -22.85
N PRO A 306 12.35 25.13 -22.73
CA PRO A 306 13.03 25.25 -21.44
C PRO A 306 12.25 26.07 -20.42
N GLU A 307 11.34 26.94 -20.85
CA GLU A 307 10.45 27.74 -20.01
C GLU A 307 9.59 26.88 -19.10
N ILE A 308 9.23 25.64 -19.51
CA ILE A 308 8.48 24.71 -18.69
C ILE A 308 9.28 24.32 -17.44
N SER A 309 10.55 24.03 -17.62
CA SER A 309 11.46 23.64 -16.53
C SER A 309 11.71 24.80 -15.56
N GLU A 310 11.84 26.01 -16.10
CA GLU A 310 12.00 27.23 -15.30
C GLU A 310 10.74 27.53 -14.48
N ALA A 311 9.56 27.43 -15.12
CA ALA A 311 8.26 27.60 -14.46
C ALA A 311 8.02 26.57 -13.36
N PHE A 312 8.44 25.33 -13.59
CA PHE A 312 8.34 24.27 -12.61
C PHE A 312 9.25 24.54 -11.39
N ALA A 313 10.51 24.89 -11.62
CA ALA A 313 11.43 25.27 -10.55
C ALA A 313 10.89 26.44 -9.70
N TYR A 314 10.33 27.44 -10.36
CA TYR A 314 9.67 28.56 -9.69
C TYR A 314 8.47 28.13 -8.86
N ALA A 315 7.61 27.24 -9.37
CA ALA A 315 6.46 26.72 -8.63
C ALA A 315 6.89 25.92 -7.37
N VAL A 316 8.00 25.19 -7.45
CA VAL A 316 8.58 24.50 -6.29
C VAL A 316 9.07 25.48 -5.23
N GLU A 317 9.74 26.56 -5.64
CA GLU A 317 10.19 27.63 -4.75
C GLU A 317 8.98 28.28 -4.04
N MET A 318 7.88 28.49 -4.75
CA MET A 318 6.66 29.09 -4.22
C MET A 318 6.03 28.28 -3.09
N LYS A 319 6.22 26.95 -3.07
CA LYS A 319 5.79 26.08 -1.97
C LYS A 319 6.44 26.48 -0.64
N GLU A 320 7.68 26.95 -0.64
CA GLU A 320 8.39 27.41 0.54
C GLU A 320 7.77 28.69 1.16
N TYR A 321 7.10 29.49 0.34
CA TYR A 321 6.37 30.68 0.79
C TYR A 321 4.91 30.39 1.21
N GLY A 322 4.55 29.11 1.37
CA GLY A 322 3.22 28.69 1.85
C GLY A 322 2.14 28.68 0.78
N TRP A 323 2.48 28.75 -0.49
CA TRP A 323 1.54 28.53 -1.58
C TRP A 323 1.13 27.08 -1.66
N PRO A 324 -0.14 26.77 -2.02
CA PRO A 324 -0.53 25.39 -2.14
C PRO A 324 0.37 24.66 -3.14
N ALA A 325 0.76 23.45 -2.79
CA ALA A 325 1.42 22.57 -3.73
C ALA A 325 0.58 22.49 -5.00
N PHE A 326 1.24 22.63 -6.10
CA PHE A 326 0.73 22.45 -7.43
C PHE A 326 0.18 21.02 -7.55
N PRO A 327 -1.11 20.79 -7.66
CA PRO A 327 -1.64 19.46 -7.80
C PRO A 327 -0.99 18.79 -9.02
N HIS A 328 -0.55 17.54 -8.86
CA HIS A 328 0.07 16.73 -9.90
C HIS A 328 1.38 17.26 -10.53
N SER A 329 1.92 18.32 -10.00
CA SER A 329 3.19 18.89 -10.50
C SER A 329 4.15 19.26 -9.39
N GLY A 330 3.67 19.35 -8.16
CA GLY A 330 4.45 19.75 -7.00
C GLY A 330 5.26 18.64 -6.38
N ILE A 331 5.68 17.74 -7.18
CA ILE A 331 6.21 16.49 -6.77
C ILE A 331 7.68 16.51 -6.66
N ALA A 332 8.30 17.30 -7.47
CA ALA A 332 9.71 17.42 -7.33
C ALA A 332 10.00 18.29 -6.12
N GLU A 333 10.65 17.69 -5.19
CA GLU A 333 11.48 18.40 -4.28
C GLU A 333 12.70 18.85 -5.06
N GLY A 334 12.88 20.14 -5.27
CA GLY A 334 14.05 20.67 -5.93
C GLY A 334 13.89 20.88 -7.43
N LYS A 335 14.97 20.68 -8.18
CA LYS A 335 15.05 21.04 -9.59
C LYS A 335 14.55 19.91 -10.50
N PRO A 336 14.05 20.24 -11.71
CA PRO A 336 13.78 19.25 -12.74
C PRO A 336 15.01 18.39 -13.03
N ILE A 337 14.80 17.10 -13.25
CA ILE A 337 15.89 16.16 -13.56
C ILE A 337 16.23 16.18 -15.05
N THR A 338 17.45 15.77 -15.38
CA THR A 338 17.87 15.67 -16.78
C THR A 338 17.21 14.48 -17.48
N LYS A 339 17.04 14.58 -18.80
CA LYS A 339 16.60 13.45 -19.64
C LYS A 339 17.43 12.20 -19.44
N GLN A 340 18.75 12.35 -19.26
CA GLN A 340 19.64 11.21 -19.04
C GLN A 340 19.35 10.50 -17.72
N MET A 341 19.16 11.25 -16.64
CA MET A 341 18.79 10.67 -15.34
C MET A 341 17.47 9.91 -15.42
N LEU A 342 16.49 10.48 -16.13
CA LEU A 342 15.20 9.83 -16.32
C LEU A 342 15.33 8.56 -17.19
N LYS A 343 16.10 8.59 -18.28
CA LYS A 343 16.41 7.41 -19.10
C LYS A 343 17.08 6.29 -18.29
N ASP A 344 18.02 6.66 -17.41
CA ASP A 344 18.71 5.69 -16.57
C ASP A 344 17.76 5.07 -15.52
N TYR A 345 16.84 5.85 -14.97
CA TYR A 345 15.81 5.36 -14.05
C TYR A 345 14.81 4.43 -14.76
N ILE A 346 14.33 4.82 -15.95
CA ILE A 346 13.44 3.97 -16.76
C ILE A 346 14.12 2.64 -17.11
N ARG A 347 15.38 2.67 -17.51
CA ARG A 347 16.16 1.47 -17.81
C ARG A 347 16.33 0.59 -16.59
N TYR A 348 16.55 1.20 -15.42
CA TYR A 348 16.61 0.48 -14.16
C TYR A 348 15.30 -0.24 -13.85
N ILE A 349 14.15 0.42 -13.99
CA ILE A 349 12.82 -0.20 -13.78
C ILE A 349 12.64 -1.38 -14.76
N ARG A 350 12.97 -1.17 -16.03
CA ARG A 350 12.83 -2.20 -17.09
C ARG A 350 13.73 -3.43 -16.87
N SER A 351 14.83 -3.31 -16.17
CA SER A 351 15.69 -4.46 -15.84
C SER A 351 15.00 -5.48 -14.92
N PHE A 352 13.90 -5.10 -14.25
CA PHE A 352 13.04 -6.02 -13.50
C PHE A 352 11.86 -6.60 -14.32
N GLY A 353 11.88 -6.42 -15.65
CA GLY A 353 10.76 -6.82 -16.51
C GLY A 353 9.49 -5.99 -16.32
N ILE A 354 9.59 -4.81 -15.72
CA ILE A 354 8.48 -3.88 -15.49
C ILE A 354 8.42 -2.89 -16.63
N ASP A 355 7.26 -2.74 -17.25
CA ASP A 355 7.05 -1.71 -18.26
C ASP A 355 6.88 -0.32 -17.66
N VAL A 356 7.26 0.70 -18.41
CA VAL A 356 7.19 2.09 -17.95
C VAL A 356 6.41 2.89 -18.95
N ILE A 357 5.23 3.37 -18.52
CA ILE A 357 4.31 4.19 -19.30
C ILE A 357 4.47 5.64 -18.85
N PRO A 358 4.74 6.60 -19.75
CA PRO A 358 4.73 8.00 -19.39
C PRO A 358 3.30 8.49 -19.17
N GLU A 359 3.10 9.35 -18.15
CA GLU A 359 1.90 10.15 -18.02
C GLU A 359 2.23 11.62 -18.30
N VAL A 360 1.52 12.17 -19.27
CA VAL A 360 1.54 13.56 -19.67
C VAL A 360 0.19 14.16 -19.31
N GLN A 361 0.14 15.02 -18.34
CA GLN A 361 -1.09 15.73 -18.03
C GLN A 361 -1.47 16.66 -19.18
N SER A 362 -2.70 16.51 -19.67
CA SER A 362 -3.24 17.30 -20.77
C SER A 362 -4.67 17.74 -20.48
N LEU A 363 -5.09 18.81 -21.12
CA LEU A 363 -6.31 19.59 -20.90
C LEU A 363 -6.40 20.20 -19.50
N ALA A 364 -6.31 19.39 -18.45
CA ALA A 364 -6.30 19.83 -17.05
C ALA A 364 -5.00 19.46 -16.33
N HIS A 365 -4.80 19.94 -15.12
CA HIS A 365 -3.57 19.79 -14.34
C HIS A 365 -2.30 20.23 -15.08
N VAL A 366 -2.46 21.20 -15.98
CA VAL A 366 -1.41 21.65 -16.92
C VAL A 366 -0.73 22.93 -16.47
N GLN A 367 -0.69 23.19 -15.18
CA GLN A 367 -0.03 24.38 -14.64
C GLN A 367 1.44 24.46 -15.06
N TYR A 368 2.10 23.32 -15.26
CA TYR A 368 3.47 23.26 -15.79
C TYR A 368 3.60 23.88 -17.21
N LEU A 369 2.49 23.91 -17.97
CA LEU A 369 2.41 24.60 -19.26
C LEU A 369 1.88 26.02 -19.11
N THR A 370 0.79 26.21 -18.35
CA THR A 370 0.11 27.53 -18.27
C THR A 370 0.88 28.57 -17.47
N ILE A 371 1.82 28.18 -16.62
CA ILE A 371 2.76 29.08 -15.97
C ILE A 371 3.82 29.53 -16.97
N ALA A 372 4.35 28.61 -17.77
CA ALA A 372 5.33 28.91 -18.80
C ALA A 372 4.73 29.70 -19.99
N PHE A 373 3.50 29.37 -20.36
CA PHE A 373 2.78 29.93 -21.50
C PHE A 373 1.35 30.37 -21.10
N PRO A 374 1.21 31.51 -20.41
CA PRO A 374 -0.10 31.95 -19.91
C PRO A 374 -1.15 32.16 -20.99
N GLU A 375 -0.73 32.46 -22.21
CA GLU A 375 -1.58 32.70 -23.38
C GLU A 375 -2.37 31.46 -23.83
N ILE A 376 -1.98 30.27 -23.39
CA ILE A 376 -2.73 29.05 -23.73
C ILE A 376 -3.80 28.71 -22.69
N ALA A 377 -3.85 29.37 -21.55
CA ALA A 377 -4.79 29.06 -20.49
C ALA A 377 -6.25 29.25 -20.89
N GLU A 378 -7.15 28.38 -20.44
CA GLU A 378 -8.60 28.54 -20.59
C GLU A 378 -9.10 29.53 -19.52
N ILE A 379 -9.43 30.74 -19.92
CA ILE A 379 -9.82 31.83 -19.03
C ILE A 379 -11.08 32.55 -19.49
N ALA A 380 -11.86 33.01 -18.54
CA ALA A 380 -13.07 33.76 -18.80
C ALA A 380 -12.75 35.15 -19.40
N GLU A 381 -13.70 35.69 -20.17
CA GLU A 381 -13.59 37.05 -20.69
C GLU A 381 -13.47 38.07 -19.56
N GLY A 382 -12.46 38.90 -19.63
CA GLY A 382 -12.15 39.91 -18.61
C GLY A 382 -11.16 39.48 -17.52
N ASP A 383 -10.80 38.19 -17.47
CA ASP A 383 -9.69 37.73 -16.65
C ASP A 383 -8.34 38.07 -17.34
N SER A 384 -7.36 38.44 -16.54
CA SER A 384 -6.00 38.73 -17.08
C SER A 384 -5.31 37.44 -17.49
N THR A 385 -4.71 37.49 -18.70
CA THR A 385 -3.75 36.47 -19.19
C THR A 385 -2.33 36.79 -18.79
N GLU A 386 -2.07 38.02 -18.29
CA GLU A 386 -0.72 38.42 -17.96
C GLU A 386 -0.18 37.51 -16.85
N ALA A 387 0.80 36.74 -17.21
CA ALA A 387 1.69 36.10 -16.26
C ALA A 387 2.31 37.25 -15.48
N VAL A 388 2.07 37.19 -14.26
CA VAL A 388 2.20 38.26 -13.37
C VAL A 388 3.66 38.62 -13.18
N ASP A 389 4.04 39.74 -13.65
CA ASP A 389 5.25 40.45 -13.23
C ASP A 389 5.00 41.15 -11.87
N THR A 390 4.05 40.62 -11.08
CA THR A 390 3.69 41.12 -9.75
C THR A 390 4.44 40.33 -8.71
N ARG A 391 4.81 41.01 -7.66
CA ARG A 391 5.39 40.40 -6.48
C ARG A 391 4.48 39.28 -6.01
N ILE A 392 5.08 38.15 -5.66
CA ILE A 392 4.45 36.94 -5.16
C ILE A 392 3.40 37.22 -4.07
N GLU A 393 3.67 38.21 -3.23
CA GLU A 393 2.83 38.63 -2.10
C GLU A 393 1.48 39.22 -2.54
N ASP A 394 1.38 39.75 -3.75
CA ASP A 394 0.20 40.39 -4.29
C ASP A 394 -0.62 39.48 -5.23
N MET A 395 -0.15 38.25 -5.47
CA MET A 395 -0.78 37.33 -6.41
C MET A 395 -1.78 36.43 -5.71
N LEU A 396 -3.00 36.31 -6.25
CA LEU A 396 -3.94 35.29 -5.81
C LEU A 396 -3.54 33.92 -6.37
N PRO A 397 -3.61 32.84 -5.56
CA PRO A 397 -3.31 31.47 -6.03
C PRO A 397 -4.05 31.09 -7.32
N SER A 398 -5.29 31.55 -7.50
CA SER A 398 -6.09 31.31 -8.71
C SER A 398 -5.55 31.99 -9.97
N GLN A 399 -4.72 33.02 -9.82
CA GLN A 399 -4.08 33.70 -10.96
C GLN A 399 -2.80 33.00 -11.39
N PHE A 400 -2.08 32.41 -10.43
CA PHE A 400 -0.85 31.67 -10.67
C PHE A 400 -1.12 30.27 -11.20
N TYR A 401 -2.12 29.56 -10.65
CA TYR A 401 -2.42 28.19 -10.99
C TYR A 401 -3.58 28.08 -11.99
N ARG A 402 -3.34 28.46 -13.25
CA ARG A 402 -4.31 28.20 -14.32
C ARG A 402 -4.32 26.72 -14.63
N HIS A 403 -5.43 26.08 -14.29
CA HIS A 403 -5.55 24.65 -14.23
C HIS A 403 -5.64 23.96 -15.60
N ASP A 404 -6.34 24.60 -16.54
CA ASP A 404 -6.68 24.04 -17.83
C ASP A 404 -6.12 24.89 -18.98
N TYR A 405 -5.68 24.26 -20.08
CA TYR A 405 -5.41 24.99 -21.30
C TYR A 405 -6.68 25.11 -22.17
N CYS A 406 -6.67 26.06 -23.09
CA CYS A 406 -7.77 26.27 -24.03
C CYS A 406 -7.71 25.25 -25.20
N PRO A 407 -8.70 24.33 -25.31
CA PRO A 407 -8.73 23.34 -26.40
C PRO A 407 -9.05 23.94 -27.76
N SER A 408 -9.44 25.20 -27.81
CA SER A 408 -9.66 25.94 -29.07
C SER A 408 -8.45 26.76 -29.52
N ASN A 409 -7.39 26.83 -28.70
CA ASN A 409 -6.17 27.57 -29.06
C ASN A 409 -5.17 26.63 -29.78
N PRO A 410 -4.82 26.86 -31.05
CA PRO A 410 -3.85 26.03 -31.75
C PRO A 410 -2.48 25.96 -31.07
N ARG A 411 -2.06 27.04 -30.40
CA ARG A 411 -0.77 27.10 -29.69
C ARG A 411 -0.69 26.07 -28.57
N SER A 412 -1.82 25.71 -27.93
CA SER A 412 -1.87 24.67 -26.92
C SER A 412 -1.33 23.33 -27.46
N TYR A 413 -1.71 22.98 -28.69
CA TYR A 413 -1.27 21.71 -29.33
C TYR A 413 0.14 21.77 -29.88
N GLU A 414 0.60 22.92 -30.36
CA GLU A 414 1.99 23.08 -30.78
C GLU A 414 2.93 22.75 -29.61
N ILE A 415 2.66 23.33 -28.44
CA ILE A 415 3.47 23.10 -27.23
C ILE A 415 3.28 21.67 -26.72
N LEU A 416 2.04 21.21 -26.60
CA LEU A 416 1.74 19.88 -26.06
C LEU A 416 2.38 18.76 -26.90
N PHE A 417 2.31 18.87 -28.23
CA PHE A 417 2.88 17.85 -29.11
C PHE A 417 4.40 17.84 -29.08
N ASP A 418 5.05 18.99 -28.92
CA ASP A 418 6.48 19.06 -28.67
C ASP A 418 6.87 18.39 -27.34
N VAL A 419 6.08 18.60 -26.29
CA VAL A 419 6.25 17.92 -25.00
C VAL A 419 6.08 16.40 -25.12
N ILE A 420 5.02 15.95 -25.81
CA ILE A 420 4.77 14.52 -26.05
C ILE A 420 5.94 13.90 -26.82
N ASP A 421 6.45 14.57 -27.86
CA ASP A 421 7.58 14.06 -28.63
C ASP A 421 8.84 13.88 -27.78
N GLU A 422 9.18 14.87 -26.95
CA GLU A 422 10.34 14.78 -26.06
C GLU A 422 10.17 13.65 -25.02
N ILE A 423 8.96 13.45 -24.52
CA ILE A 423 8.66 12.35 -23.58
C ILE A 423 8.75 10.99 -24.29
N ILE A 424 8.24 10.87 -25.50
CA ILE A 424 8.39 9.65 -26.32
C ILE A 424 9.88 9.35 -26.57
N GLU A 425 10.70 10.35 -26.88
CA GLU A 425 12.15 10.19 -27.08
C GLU A 425 12.89 9.71 -25.81
N VAL A 426 12.38 10.04 -24.63
CA VAL A 426 12.99 9.65 -23.34
C VAL A 426 12.48 8.29 -22.88
N PHE A 427 11.18 8.06 -22.97
CA PHE A 427 10.55 6.85 -22.45
C PHE A 427 10.61 5.67 -23.41
N GLU A 428 10.64 5.93 -24.73
CA GLU A 428 10.53 4.87 -25.74
C GLU A 428 9.39 3.89 -25.38
N PRO A 429 8.13 4.41 -25.24
CA PRO A 429 7.01 3.61 -24.80
C PRO A 429 6.70 2.50 -25.81
N LYS A 430 6.38 1.30 -25.30
CA LYS A 430 6.11 0.15 -26.17
C LYS A 430 4.75 0.24 -26.86
N GLU A 431 3.73 0.69 -26.13
CA GLU A 431 2.36 0.69 -26.61
C GLU A 431 1.59 1.92 -26.16
N PHE A 432 1.71 2.33 -24.90
CA PHE A 432 0.83 3.30 -24.28
C PHE A 432 1.50 4.61 -23.89
N VAL A 433 0.71 5.70 -24.01
CA VAL A 433 0.98 6.98 -23.33
C VAL A 433 -0.30 7.36 -22.57
N HIS A 434 -0.18 7.66 -21.30
CA HIS A 434 -1.26 8.15 -20.46
C HIS A 434 -1.34 9.68 -20.56
N MET A 435 -2.53 10.20 -20.88
CA MET A 435 -2.71 11.61 -21.20
C MET A 435 -3.47 12.42 -20.14
N GLY A 436 -3.67 11.87 -18.94
CA GLY A 436 -4.42 12.53 -17.87
C GLY A 436 -5.89 12.71 -18.20
N HIS A 437 -6.33 13.94 -18.45
CA HIS A 437 -7.72 14.36 -18.75
C HIS A 437 -8.68 14.32 -17.56
N ASP A 438 -8.17 14.24 -16.36
CA ASP A 438 -8.96 14.24 -15.14
C ASP A 438 -9.28 15.66 -14.65
N GLU A 439 -10.40 15.79 -13.94
CA GLU A 439 -10.81 16.98 -13.20
C GLU A 439 -10.81 18.32 -13.97
N VAL A 440 -11.13 18.33 -15.24
CA VAL A 440 -11.21 19.55 -16.07
C VAL A 440 -12.23 20.53 -15.51
N ARG A 441 -11.82 21.71 -15.05
CA ARG A 441 -12.64 22.60 -14.22
C ARG A 441 -13.18 23.83 -14.97
N THR A 442 -12.44 24.35 -15.96
CA THR A 442 -12.72 25.62 -16.62
C THR A 442 -13.08 25.52 -18.10
N ILE A 443 -13.29 24.32 -18.60
CA ILE A 443 -13.60 24.06 -20.02
C ILE A 443 -14.82 24.89 -20.49
N GLY A 444 -14.68 25.57 -21.62
CA GLY A 444 -15.74 26.41 -22.18
C GLY A 444 -15.82 27.82 -21.57
N ALA A 445 -14.82 28.28 -20.83
CA ALA A 445 -14.82 29.59 -20.20
C ALA A 445 -14.49 30.74 -21.16
N CYS A 446 -13.58 30.55 -22.11
CA CYS A 446 -13.13 31.61 -23.01
C CYS A 446 -14.18 31.92 -24.10
N PRO A 447 -14.13 33.13 -24.74
CA PRO A 447 -15.09 33.52 -25.76
C PRO A 447 -15.15 32.62 -26.99
N ILE A 448 -14.09 31.89 -27.29
CA ILE A 448 -14.03 30.94 -28.42
C ILE A 448 -14.72 29.64 -27.99
N CYS A 449 -14.37 29.10 -26.86
CA CYS A 449 -14.87 27.83 -26.33
C CYS A 449 -16.37 27.90 -25.97
N LYS A 450 -16.88 29.04 -25.53
CA LYS A 450 -18.33 29.24 -25.27
C LYS A 450 -19.26 28.92 -26.43
N LYS A 451 -18.74 28.80 -27.66
CA LYS A 451 -19.52 28.46 -28.87
C LYS A 451 -19.84 26.98 -28.98
N LYS A 452 -19.24 26.14 -28.17
CA LYS A 452 -19.40 24.69 -28.14
C LYS A 452 -19.79 24.23 -26.74
N THR A 453 -20.38 23.03 -26.64
CA THR A 453 -20.64 22.42 -25.34
C THR A 453 -19.33 21.93 -24.71
N PRO A 454 -19.22 21.86 -23.38
CA PRO A 454 -18.08 21.24 -22.71
C PRO A 454 -17.76 19.83 -23.20
N ALA A 455 -18.80 19.02 -23.45
CA ALA A 455 -18.63 17.67 -24.00
C ALA A 455 -17.99 17.65 -25.40
N GLN A 456 -18.41 18.57 -26.30
CA GLN A 456 -17.80 18.69 -27.62
C GLN A 456 -16.34 19.13 -27.54
N LEU A 457 -16.02 20.10 -26.71
CA LEU A 457 -14.65 20.57 -26.50
C LEU A 457 -13.74 19.48 -25.95
N PHE A 458 -14.23 18.73 -24.96
CA PHE A 458 -13.52 17.61 -24.39
C PHE A 458 -13.24 16.51 -25.41
N ALA A 459 -14.29 16.11 -26.16
CA ALA A 459 -14.13 15.08 -27.18
C ALA A 459 -13.19 15.50 -28.31
N GLU A 460 -13.25 16.75 -28.76
CA GLU A 460 -12.33 17.28 -29.79
C GLU A 460 -10.87 17.25 -29.32
N ASP A 461 -10.61 17.58 -28.07
CA ASP A 461 -9.27 17.54 -27.49
C ASP A 461 -8.74 16.09 -27.44
N VAL A 462 -9.54 15.18 -26.87
CA VAL A 462 -9.20 13.76 -26.81
C VAL A 462 -8.94 13.20 -28.21
N CYS A 463 -9.80 13.49 -29.20
CA CYS A 463 -9.61 12.99 -30.57
C CYS A 463 -8.32 13.49 -31.21
N LYS A 464 -7.96 14.77 -31.03
CA LYS A 464 -6.73 15.33 -31.59
C LYS A 464 -5.49 14.65 -31.02
N ILE A 465 -5.47 14.44 -29.70
CA ILE A 465 -4.34 13.79 -29.02
C ILE A 465 -4.28 12.30 -29.42
N HIS A 466 -5.43 11.62 -29.45
CA HIS A 466 -5.52 10.23 -29.91
C HIS A 466 -4.96 10.08 -31.33
N GLU A 467 -5.38 10.94 -32.30
CA GLU A 467 -4.87 10.93 -33.67
C GLU A 467 -3.37 11.17 -33.72
N TYR A 468 -2.86 12.07 -32.89
CA TYR A 468 -1.42 12.37 -32.81
C TYR A 468 -0.64 11.14 -32.31
N LEU A 469 -1.04 10.52 -31.21
CA LEU A 469 -0.41 9.31 -30.68
C LEU A 469 -0.52 8.13 -31.66
N ALA A 470 -1.68 7.94 -32.29
CA ALA A 470 -1.87 6.91 -33.32
C ALA A 470 -0.92 7.10 -34.52
N SER A 471 -0.60 8.35 -34.90
CA SER A 471 0.38 8.64 -35.95
C SER A 471 1.81 8.22 -35.58
N LYS A 472 2.09 8.06 -34.27
CA LYS A 472 3.36 7.54 -33.72
C LYS A 472 3.31 6.02 -33.47
N GLY A 473 2.20 5.36 -33.75
CA GLY A 473 1.98 3.94 -33.47
C GLY A 473 1.69 3.62 -32.01
N LEU A 474 1.22 4.60 -31.23
CA LEU A 474 0.95 4.50 -29.81
C LEU A 474 -0.54 4.60 -29.53
N ARG A 475 -1.00 3.94 -28.45
CA ARG A 475 -2.36 3.99 -27.94
C ARG A 475 -2.45 4.96 -26.76
N MET A 476 -3.60 5.60 -26.64
CA MET A 476 -3.90 6.52 -25.55
C MET A 476 -4.49 5.78 -24.35
N MET A 477 -4.05 6.14 -23.14
CA MET A 477 -4.72 5.88 -21.88
C MET A 477 -5.17 7.21 -21.26
N MET A 478 -6.28 7.22 -20.52
CA MET A 478 -6.75 8.41 -19.80
C MET A 478 -7.60 8.07 -18.58
N TRP A 479 -7.73 9.03 -17.67
CA TRP A 479 -8.68 8.96 -16.58
C TRP A 479 -10.11 9.14 -17.08
N SER A 480 -11.07 8.48 -16.46
CA SER A 480 -12.45 8.39 -16.94
C SER A 480 -13.47 9.27 -16.21
N ASP A 481 -13.09 10.01 -15.19
CA ASP A 481 -14.00 10.79 -14.34
C ASP A 481 -14.83 11.80 -15.12
N MET A 482 -14.27 12.43 -16.15
CA MET A 482 -14.94 13.45 -16.96
C MET A 482 -16.07 12.90 -17.83
N ILE A 483 -16.04 11.62 -18.19
CA ILE A 483 -17.03 10.96 -19.03
C ILE A 483 -18.01 10.07 -18.27
N GLN A 484 -17.97 10.10 -16.93
CA GLN A 484 -18.88 9.34 -16.08
C GLN A 484 -20.19 10.10 -15.83
N PRO A 485 -21.37 9.44 -15.92
CA PRO A 485 -22.66 10.10 -15.73
C PRO A 485 -22.87 10.68 -14.33
N VAL A 486 -22.10 10.20 -13.35
CA VAL A 486 -22.17 10.63 -11.95
C VAL A 486 -21.27 11.81 -11.63
N THR A 487 -20.49 12.29 -12.60
CA THR A 487 -19.61 13.46 -12.41
C THR A 487 -20.41 14.75 -12.24
N LYS A 488 -19.81 15.71 -11.56
CA LYS A 488 -20.34 17.09 -11.47
C LYS A 488 -20.07 17.94 -12.72
N TYR A 489 -19.24 17.44 -13.63
CA TYR A 489 -18.83 18.14 -14.84
C TYR A 489 -19.89 18.02 -15.94
N GLN A 490 -19.83 18.91 -16.96
CA GLN A 490 -20.78 18.94 -18.07
C GLN A 490 -20.23 18.23 -19.32
N THR A 491 -19.44 17.18 -19.12
CA THR A 491 -18.72 16.49 -20.18
C THR A 491 -19.14 15.03 -20.41
N PRO A 492 -20.06 14.39 -19.64
CA PRO A 492 -20.37 12.96 -19.79
C PRO A 492 -20.77 12.51 -21.21
N ASP A 493 -21.46 13.39 -21.97
CA ASP A 493 -21.87 13.06 -23.34
C ASP A 493 -20.68 12.84 -24.29
N ALA A 494 -19.48 13.26 -23.92
CA ALA A 494 -18.27 13.02 -24.68
C ALA A 494 -17.94 11.52 -24.83
N ILE A 495 -18.44 10.67 -23.94
CA ILE A 495 -18.23 9.22 -23.96
C ILE A 495 -18.62 8.59 -25.30
N ASP A 496 -19.64 9.11 -25.96
CA ASP A 496 -20.11 8.61 -27.26
C ASP A 496 -19.38 9.26 -28.46
N MET A 497 -18.55 10.26 -28.22
CA MET A 497 -17.85 11.03 -29.27
C MET A 497 -16.38 10.66 -29.42
N ILE A 498 -15.80 9.92 -28.47
CA ILE A 498 -14.38 9.58 -28.44
C ILE A 498 -14.10 8.15 -28.94
N PRO A 499 -12.88 7.88 -29.46
CA PRO A 499 -12.46 6.56 -29.92
C PRO A 499 -12.56 5.48 -28.83
N LYS A 500 -12.94 4.25 -29.23
CA LYS A 500 -13.17 3.15 -28.27
C LYS A 500 -11.93 2.30 -27.97
N ASP A 501 -10.86 2.49 -28.69
CA ASP A 501 -9.55 1.86 -28.46
C ASP A 501 -8.70 2.57 -27.40
N ILE A 502 -9.20 3.68 -26.84
CA ILE A 502 -8.61 4.34 -25.69
C ILE A 502 -8.82 3.46 -24.45
N VAL A 503 -7.75 3.25 -23.69
CA VAL A 503 -7.81 2.50 -22.43
C VAL A 503 -8.23 3.45 -21.30
N MET A 504 -9.31 3.09 -20.59
CA MET A 504 -9.87 3.91 -19.52
C MET A 504 -9.34 3.46 -18.15
N LEU A 505 -8.70 4.37 -17.43
CA LEU A 505 -8.44 4.19 -16.03
C LEU A 505 -9.65 4.70 -15.24
N ASP A 506 -10.36 3.75 -14.64
CA ASP A 506 -11.55 4.04 -13.87
C ASP A 506 -11.19 4.81 -12.59
N PHE A 507 -11.67 6.04 -12.49
CA PHE A 507 -11.39 6.95 -11.41
C PHE A 507 -12.56 7.85 -11.11
N ILE A 508 -12.97 7.94 -9.84
CA ILE A 508 -13.84 8.98 -9.31
C ILE A 508 -13.70 9.08 -7.79
N TRP A 509 -13.70 10.29 -7.25
CA TRP A 509 -13.57 10.53 -5.81
C TRP A 509 -14.88 10.34 -5.02
N TYR A 510 -15.98 9.98 -5.66
CA TYR A 510 -17.30 9.85 -5.03
C TYR A 510 -17.55 8.43 -4.50
N PHE A 511 -16.79 8.02 -3.52
CA PHE A 511 -16.84 6.67 -2.93
C PHE A 511 -18.17 6.32 -2.26
N HIS A 512 -19.00 7.31 -1.96
CA HIS A 512 -20.35 7.12 -1.42
C HIS A 512 -21.36 6.67 -2.46
N LEU A 513 -21.03 6.73 -3.74
CA LEU A 513 -21.90 6.24 -4.79
C LEU A 513 -21.92 4.70 -4.74
N GLY A 514 -23.07 4.13 -4.44
CA GLY A 514 -23.25 2.67 -4.40
C GLY A 514 -23.17 1.98 -5.76
N LYS A 515 -22.66 2.66 -6.81
CA LYS A 515 -22.55 2.15 -8.17
C LYS A 515 -21.10 1.90 -8.55
N ASP A 516 -20.89 0.83 -9.27
CA ASP A 516 -19.64 0.53 -9.94
C ASP A 516 -19.55 1.33 -11.23
N ILE A 517 -18.62 2.26 -11.29
CA ILE A 517 -18.51 3.23 -12.39
C ILE A 517 -17.90 2.64 -13.66
N GLU A 518 -17.13 1.55 -13.55
CA GLU A 518 -16.62 0.82 -14.71
C GLU A 518 -17.70 0.19 -15.57
N ASP A 519 -18.89 -0.12 -15.01
CA ASP A 519 -19.97 -0.73 -15.77
C ASP A 519 -20.38 0.12 -16.99
N ASN A 520 -20.46 1.44 -16.81
CA ASN A 520 -20.77 2.36 -17.90
C ASN A 520 -19.70 2.35 -19.01
N LEU A 521 -18.43 2.25 -18.64
CA LEU A 521 -17.33 2.19 -19.61
C LEU A 521 -17.33 0.87 -20.38
N LEU A 522 -17.55 -0.25 -19.68
CA LEU A 522 -17.65 -1.58 -20.29
C LEU A 522 -18.84 -1.69 -21.24
N GLU A 523 -20.01 -1.15 -20.86
CA GLU A 523 -21.20 -1.10 -21.73
C GLU A 523 -20.98 -0.27 -22.99
N LYS A 524 -20.12 0.73 -22.95
CA LYS A 524 -19.71 1.56 -24.09
C LYS A 524 -18.58 0.96 -24.91
N GLY A 525 -18.04 -0.20 -24.51
CA GLY A 525 -17.05 -0.96 -25.26
C GLY A 525 -15.61 -0.50 -25.10
N PHE A 526 -15.27 0.14 -23.99
CA PHE A 526 -13.89 0.48 -23.65
C PHE A 526 -13.16 -0.65 -22.92
N ASP A 527 -11.87 -0.75 -23.12
CA ASP A 527 -10.97 -1.48 -22.22
C ASP A 527 -10.82 -0.70 -20.90
N VAL A 528 -10.98 -1.38 -19.76
CA VAL A 528 -11.02 -0.74 -18.44
C VAL A 528 -9.96 -1.31 -17.53
N MET A 529 -9.31 -0.42 -16.79
CA MET A 529 -8.45 -0.72 -15.64
C MET A 529 -8.94 0.06 -14.42
N ILE A 530 -8.90 -0.54 -13.24
CA ILE A 530 -9.23 0.18 -12.01
C ILE A 530 -8.10 1.15 -11.69
N GLY A 531 -8.40 2.44 -11.69
CA GLY A 531 -7.36 3.49 -11.64
C GLY A 531 -6.78 3.77 -10.26
N ASN A 532 -7.57 3.59 -9.17
CA ASN A 532 -7.15 3.94 -7.82
C ASN A 532 -7.53 2.85 -6.80
N LEU A 533 -6.66 1.88 -6.62
CA LEU A 533 -6.85 0.79 -5.66
C LEU A 533 -6.36 1.19 -4.26
N TYR A 534 -7.18 1.92 -3.51
CA TYR A 534 -6.87 2.27 -2.12
C TYR A 534 -7.40 1.22 -1.14
N SER A 535 -6.60 0.87 -0.16
CA SER A 535 -6.94 -0.13 0.86
C SER A 535 -8.24 0.15 1.62
N SER A 536 -8.60 1.41 1.79
CA SER A 536 -9.87 1.81 2.41
C SER A 536 -11.14 1.29 1.71
N HIS A 537 -11.02 0.86 0.45
CA HIS A 537 -12.14 0.43 -0.39
C HIS A 537 -11.98 -1.01 -0.91
N PHE A 538 -11.04 -1.76 -0.38
CA PHE A 538 -10.64 -3.07 -0.87
C PHE A 538 -11.79 -4.06 -1.06
N PRO A 539 -12.70 -4.24 -0.11
CA PRO A 539 -13.77 -5.23 -0.28
C PRO A 539 -14.59 -5.00 -1.54
N ARG A 540 -14.81 -3.74 -1.90
CA ARG A 540 -15.52 -3.37 -3.13
C ARG A 540 -14.65 -3.59 -4.38
N TYR A 541 -13.38 -3.23 -4.32
CA TYR A 541 -12.46 -3.44 -5.44
C TYR A 541 -12.29 -4.91 -5.80
N GLU A 542 -12.35 -5.80 -4.84
CA GLU A 542 -12.23 -7.22 -5.11
C GLU A 542 -13.33 -7.75 -6.03
N SER A 543 -14.57 -7.33 -5.84
CA SER A 543 -15.66 -7.70 -6.76
C SER A 543 -15.50 -7.04 -8.14
N ARG A 544 -15.08 -5.78 -8.16
CA ARG A 544 -14.93 -4.99 -9.38
C ARG A 544 -13.78 -5.50 -10.27
N ILE A 545 -12.65 -5.84 -9.66
CA ILE A 545 -11.48 -6.35 -10.39
C ILE A 545 -11.75 -7.70 -11.08
N ARG A 546 -12.77 -8.44 -10.64
CA ARG A 546 -13.18 -9.73 -11.22
C ARG A 546 -14.14 -9.60 -12.40
N LYS A 547 -14.65 -8.41 -12.70
CA LYS A 547 -15.58 -8.20 -13.81
C LYS A 547 -14.91 -8.52 -15.14
N PRO A 548 -15.65 -9.18 -16.07
CA PRO A 548 -15.20 -9.36 -17.46
C PRO A 548 -14.93 -8.00 -18.11
N GLY A 549 -13.82 -7.86 -18.83
CA GLY A 549 -13.40 -6.61 -19.47
C GLY A 549 -12.60 -5.66 -18.57
N VAL A 550 -12.44 -6.00 -17.28
CA VAL A 550 -11.49 -5.33 -16.39
C VAL A 550 -10.15 -6.08 -16.43
N HIS A 551 -9.15 -5.49 -17.07
CA HIS A 551 -7.86 -6.14 -17.32
C HIS A 551 -6.90 -6.13 -16.12
N GLY A 552 -7.21 -5.33 -15.13
CA GLY A 552 -6.39 -5.17 -13.92
C GLY A 552 -6.64 -3.82 -13.27
N GLY A 553 -5.63 -3.32 -12.59
CA GLY A 553 -5.71 -2.02 -11.94
C GLY A 553 -4.38 -1.53 -11.44
N GLN A 554 -4.39 -0.36 -10.85
CA GLN A 554 -3.21 0.26 -10.27
C GLN A 554 -3.50 0.91 -8.93
N ILE A 555 -2.43 1.12 -8.17
CA ILE A 555 -2.41 2.02 -7.03
C ILE A 555 -1.75 3.34 -7.45
N SER A 556 -2.42 4.45 -7.22
CA SER A 556 -1.88 5.78 -7.46
C SER A 556 -1.40 6.41 -6.16
N THR A 557 -0.21 6.96 -6.15
CA THR A 557 0.34 7.55 -4.92
C THR A 557 -0.17 8.96 -4.69
N TRP A 558 -0.26 9.78 -5.73
CA TRP A 558 -0.66 11.20 -5.71
C TRP A 558 0.16 12.06 -4.74
N VAL A 559 1.39 11.64 -4.50
CA VAL A 559 2.37 12.35 -3.66
C VAL A 559 3.76 12.19 -4.24
N ALA A 560 4.70 13.02 -3.82
CA ALA A 560 6.08 12.89 -4.24
C ALA A 560 6.65 11.50 -3.96
N THR A 561 7.52 11.02 -4.85
CA THR A 561 8.19 9.73 -4.69
C THR A 561 9.34 9.88 -3.71
N ASN A 562 8.99 10.15 -2.45
CA ASN A 562 9.92 10.21 -1.32
C ASN A 562 9.34 9.47 -0.11
N GLU A 563 10.21 9.13 0.84
CA GLU A 563 9.83 8.31 1.98
C GLU A 563 8.82 9.02 2.89
N GLU A 564 9.00 10.31 3.14
CA GLU A 564 8.15 11.08 4.06
C GLU A 564 6.70 11.16 3.57
N GLU A 565 6.50 11.55 2.31
CA GLU A 565 5.15 11.72 1.75
C GLU A 565 4.44 10.38 1.53
N LEU A 566 5.14 9.35 1.03
CA LEU A 566 4.57 8.02 0.89
C LEU A 566 4.14 7.44 2.24
N GLN A 567 4.91 7.71 3.28
CA GLN A 567 4.59 7.31 4.65
C GLN A 567 3.36 8.06 5.19
N GLN A 568 3.32 9.38 5.04
CA GLN A 568 2.18 10.19 5.48
C GLN A 568 0.87 9.74 4.84
N GLU A 569 0.93 9.26 3.60
CA GLU A 569 -0.20 8.77 2.83
C GLU A 569 -0.48 7.25 2.98
N GLY A 570 0.28 6.54 3.83
CA GLY A 570 0.08 5.10 4.08
C GLY A 570 0.32 4.20 2.87
N LYS A 571 1.12 4.65 1.90
CA LYS A 571 1.24 4.00 0.58
C LYS A 571 1.95 2.65 0.62
N LEU A 572 2.83 2.41 1.58
CA LEU A 572 3.46 1.10 1.71
C LEU A 572 2.42 0.00 1.92
N TYR A 573 1.46 0.25 2.81
CA TYR A 573 0.36 -0.69 3.04
C TYR A 573 -0.52 -0.86 1.78
N ASP A 574 -0.87 0.24 1.12
CA ASP A 574 -1.68 0.21 -0.11
C ASP A 574 -0.99 -0.59 -1.22
N LEU A 575 0.33 -0.42 -1.40
CA LEU A 575 1.13 -1.19 -2.35
C LEU A 575 1.08 -2.70 -2.08
N LEU A 576 1.21 -3.11 -0.81
CA LEU A 576 1.19 -4.53 -0.46
C LEU A 576 -0.20 -5.15 -0.65
N MET A 577 -1.26 -4.48 -0.20
CA MET A 577 -2.64 -4.95 -0.39
C MET A 577 -3.01 -5.07 -1.87
N THR A 578 -2.70 -4.06 -2.65
CA THR A 578 -2.99 -4.05 -4.10
C THR A 578 -2.22 -5.18 -4.82
N ALA A 579 -0.98 -5.42 -4.43
CA ALA A 579 -0.19 -6.51 -4.98
C ALA A 579 -0.87 -7.86 -4.80
N GLN A 580 -1.32 -8.17 -3.59
CA GLN A 580 -2.02 -9.40 -3.29
C GLN A 580 -3.32 -9.54 -4.09
N LEU A 581 -4.09 -8.46 -4.19
CA LEU A 581 -5.35 -8.42 -4.95
C LEU A 581 -5.16 -8.72 -6.45
N LEU A 582 -4.09 -8.21 -7.05
CA LEU A 582 -3.83 -8.33 -8.48
C LEU A 582 -3.09 -9.62 -8.83
N TRP A 583 -2.35 -10.20 -7.88
CA TRP A 583 -1.57 -11.40 -8.08
C TRP A 583 -2.36 -12.68 -7.80
N ALA A 584 -3.05 -12.77 -6.66
CA ALA A 584 -3.68 -14.01 -6.20
C ALA A 584 -5.19 -14.03 -6.44
N GLU A 585 -5.66 -14.98 -7.28
CA GLU A 585 -7.09 -15.16 -7.56
C GLU A 585 -7.88 -15.61 -6.33
N SER A 586 -7.26 -16.43 -5.48
CA SER A 586 -7.87 -17.00 -4.27
C SER A 586 -7.77 -16.10 -3.05
N TYR A 587 -7.48 -14.81 -3.22
CA TYR A 587 -7.37 -13.87 -2.14
C TYR A 587 -8.67 -13.75 -1.34
N HIS A 588 -8.56 -13.83 -0.02
CA HIS A 588 -9.71 -13.78 0.88
C HIS A 588 -9.90 -12.39 1.47
N HIS A 589 -11.15 -11.97 1.52
CA HIS A 589 -11.62 -10.62 1.71
C HIS A 589 -11.53 -10.03 3.10
N ASN A 590 -11.05 -10.72 4.10
CA ASN A 590 -10.97 -10.10 5.41
C ASN A 590 -9.76 -9.15 5.47
N PHE A 591 -9.91 -7.96 4.88
CA PHE A 591 -8.83 -6.98 4.85
C PHE A 591 -8.36 -6.54 6.24
N ARG A 592 -9.21 -6.68 7.27
CA ARG A 592 -8.81 -6.36 8.65
C ARG A 592 -7.82 -7.38 9.21
N LEU A 593 -7.95 -8.64 8.83
CA LEU A 593 -6.97 -9.67 9.16
C LEU A 593 -5.71 -9.56 8.30
N SER A 594 -5.88 -9.31 7.01
CA SER A 594 -4.74 -9.02 6.11
C SER A 594 -3.98 -7.78 6.55
N TYR A 595 -4.68 -6.78 7.09
CA TYR A 595 -4.05 -5.59 7.67
C TYR A 595 -3.05 -5.95 8.78
N ASP A 596 -3.46 -6.79 9.73
CA ASP A 596 -2.57 -7.20 10.82
C ASP A 596 -1.39 -8.02 10.33
N ARG A 597 -1.62 -8.97 9.42
CA ARG A 597 -0.56 -9.77 8.81
C ARG A 597 0.47 -8.89 8.09
N ILE A 598 0.00 -7.95 7.28
CA ILE A 598 0.88 -7.02 6.58
C ILE A 598 1.69 -6.19 7.58
N LEU A 599 1.06 -5.60 8.58
CA LEU A 599 1.73 -4.75 9.56
C LEU A 599 2.69 -5.50 10.48
N GLN A 600 2.37 -6.75 10.85
CA GLN A 600 3.12 -7.47 11.87
C GLN A 600 4.19 -8.41 11.31
N THR A 601 4.08 -8.79 10.05
CA THR A 601 5.01 -9.74 9.44
C THR A 601 5.67 -9.22 8.17
N ILE A 602 4.92 -8.69 7.22
CA ILE A 602 5.45 -8.33 5.89
C ILE A 602 6.23 -7.01 5.94
N ILE A 603 5.63 -5.96 6.49
CA ILE A 603 6.27 -4.63 6.55
C ILE A 603 7.56 -4.64 7.35
N PRO A 604 7.67 -5.28 8.53
CA PRO A 604 8.92 -5.34 9.26
C PRO A 604 10.10 -5.90 8.47
N GLU A 605 9.86 -6.93 7.65
CA GLU A 605 10.88 -7.53 6.79
C GLU A 605 11.33 -6.58 5.68
N LEU A 606 10.38 -5.92 5.01
CA LEU A 606 10.66 -5.04 3.87
C LEU A 606 11.22 -3.67 4.30
N ARG A 607 10.81 -3.15 5.45
CA ARG A 607 11.20 -1.83 5.94
C ARG A 607 12.71 -1.66 6.07
N GLN A 608 13.40 -2.65 6.61
CA GLN A 608 14.86 -2.59 6.79
C GLN A 608 15.59 -2.47 5.45
N GLN A 609 15.15 -3.23 4.45
CA GLN A 609 15.71 -3.18 3.10
C GLN A 609 15.44 -1.82 2.45
N LEU A 610 14.23 -1.29 2.63
CA LEU A 610 13.85 0.00 2.06
C LEU A 610 14.60 1.17 2.71
N GLN A 611 14.71 1.19 4.03
CA GLN A 611 15.38 2.25 4.79
C GLN A 611 16.90 2.10 4.87
N GLN A 612 17.43 0.90 4.63
CA GLN A 612 18.86 0.57 4.81
C GLN A 612 19.38 0.88 6.22
N ILE A 613 18.54 0.70 7.22
CA ILE A 613 18.90 0.88 8.63
C ILE A 613 19.32 -0.48 9.22
N SER A 614 20.50 -0.55 9.77
CA SER A 614 20.96 -1.69 10.58
C SER A 614 20.56 -1.51 12.03
N TYR A 615 19.44 -2.09 12.42
CA TYR A 615 18.98 -2.01 13.81
C TYR A 615 19.83 -2.91 14.71
N PRO A 616 20.38 -2.39 15.83
CA PRO A 616 21.15 -3.17 16.78
C PRO A 616 20.44 -4.42 17.30
N SER A 617 19.11 -4.37 17.49
CA SER A 617 18.33 -5.51 18.00
C SER A 617 18.32 -6.74 17.11
N LEU A 618 18.69 -6.59 15.83
CA LEU A 618 18.64 -7.63 14.80
C LEU A 618 20.02 -8.22 14.47
N GLN A 619 21.08 -7.64 15.06
CA GLN A 619 22.43 -8.15 14.87
C GLN A 619 22.66 -9.41 15.69
N GLU A 620 23.56 -10.27 15.24
CA GLU A 620 23.89 -11.51 15.94
C GLU A 620 24.52 -11.23 17.32
N ASN A 621 24.18 -12.10 18.28
CA ASN A 621 24.67 -12.03 19.65
C ASN A 621 24.33 -10.77 20.44
N THR A 622 23.34 -10.01 20.00
CA THR A 622 22.83 -8.85 20.76
C THR A 622 22.16 -9.27 22.06
N ARG A 623 22.37 -8.46 23.08
CA ARG A 623 21.70 -8.62 24.39
C ARG A 623 20.58 -7.59 24.53
N LYS A 624 19.34 -8.06 24.70
CA LYS A 624 18.19 -7.23 25.10
C LYS A 624 18.06 -7.25 26.62
N VAL A 625 17.94 -6.09 27.23
CA VAL A 625 17.80 -5.92 28.68
C VAL A 625 16.52 -5.16 28.94
N LEU A 626 15.58 -5.79 29.64
CA LEU A 626 14.37 -5.10 30.09
C LEU A 626 14.74 -4.02 31.11
N ILE A 627 14.41 -2.77 30.79
CA ILE A 627 14.62 -1.61 31.67
C ILE A 627 13.39 -1.41 32.54
N THR A 628 12.21 -1.44 31.96
CA THR A 628 10.92 -1.40 32.67
C THR A 628 9.80 -2.06 31.87
N ASP A 629 8.87 -2.67 32.57
CA ASP A 629 7.58 -3.19 32.06
C ASP A 629 6.39 -2.47 32.69
N ALA A 630 6.63 -1.35 33.36
CA ALA A 630 5.62 -0.55 34.04
C ALA A 630 5.37 0.77 33.33
N ALA A 631 4.12 1.18 33.31
CA ALA A 631 3.70 2.49 32.81
C ALA A 631 4.18 3.59 33.77
N CYS A 632 5.30 4.23 33.43
CA CYS A 632 5.85 5.34 34.20
C CYS A 632 6.24 6.51 33.28
N SER A 633 6.14 7.72 33.81
CA SER A 633 6.54 8.94 33.10
C SER A 633 8.02 9.25 33.19
N GLU A 634 8.72 8.71 34.19
CA GLU A 634 10.17 8.87 34.38
C GLU A 634 10.80 7.50 34.70
N ILE A 635 11.83 7.16 33.95
CA ILE A 635 12.51 5.86 34.02
C ILE A 635 14.00 6.11 34.31
N ARG A 636 14.51 5.49 35.38
CA ARG A 636 15.95 5.48 35.68
C ARG A 636 16.63 4.39 34.88
N VAL A 637 17.67 4.73 34.15
CA VAL A 637 18.36 3.82 33.24
C VAL A 637 19.76 3.48 33.76
N ASN A 638 20.60 4.47 34.01
CA ASN A 638 21.98 4.35 34.54
C ASN A 638 22.86 3.38 33.73
N CYS A 639 22.69 3.34 32.44
CA CYS A 639 23.44 2.47 31.53
C CYS A 639 23.55 3.10 30.13
N GLN A 640 24.55 2.65 29.37
CA GLN A 640 24.66 2.95 27.94
C GLN A 640 24.09 1.80 27.14
N TYR A 641 23.34 2.12 26.09
CA TYR A 641 22.77 1.18 25.14
C TYR A 641 23.06 1.60 23.70
N ASP A 642 23.14 0.63 22.80
CA ASP A 642 23.32 0.87 21.36
C ASP A 642 21.99 1.26 20.69
N SER A 643 20.87 0.72 21.20
CA SER A 643 19.53 1.21 20.90
C SER A 643 18.56 1.00 22.07
N LEU A 644 17.42 1.65 21.97
CA LEU A 644 16.30 1.57 22.91
C LEU A 644 15.06 1.12 22.18
N ILE A 645 14.34 0.14 22.70
CA ILE A 645 13.10 -0.37 22.14
C ILE A 645 11.93 0.08 23.01
N PHE A 646 11.12 0.98 22.50
CA PHE A 646 9.90 1.47 23.13
C PHE A 646 8.72 0.64 22.66
N SER A 647 8.02 -0.04 23.58
CA SER A 647 6.71 -0.67 23.32
C SER A 647 5.63 0.24 23.89
N HIS A 648 4.94 0.97 23.02
CA HIS A 648 4.01 2.02 23.42
C HIS A 648 2.76 2.08 22.52
N ALA A 649 1.76 2.84 22.96
CA ALA A 649 0.56 3.13 22.14
C ALA A 649 -0.13 4.43 22.61
N ALA A 650 -1.00 4.96 21.77
CA ALA A 650 -1.85 6.09 22.10
C ALA A 650 -3.21 5.61 22.66
N LYS A 651 -3.72 6.25 23.72
CA LYS A 651 -5.00 5.91 24.35
C LYS A 651 -6.22 6.39 23.57
N ARG A 652 -6.03 7.35 22.67
CA ARG A 652 -7.09 7.89 21.81
C ARG A 652 -6.61 8.01 20.39
N ARG A 653 -7.55 7.91 19.47
CA ARG A 653 -7.34 8.08 18.05
C ARG A 653 -7.28 9.54 17.67
N ILE A 654 -6.35 9.88 16.77
CA ILE A 654 -6.30 11.16 16.08
C ILE A 654 -6.67 10.92 14.61
N THR A 655 -7.67 11.66 14.14
CA THR A 655 -8.00 11.72 12.71
C THR A 655 -7.32 12.95 12.13
N ARG A 656 -6.52 12.77 11.09
CA ARG A 656 -5.74 13.84 10.45
C ARG A 656 -6.03 13.92 8.95
N GLN A 657 -5.77 15.07 8.39
CA GLN A 657 -5.82 15.26 6.95
C GLN A 657 -4.61 14.57 6.28
N PRO A 658 -4.78 13.97 5.10
CA PRO A 658 -3.71 13.21 4.44
C PRO A 658 -2.46 14.05 4.13
N TRP A 659 -2.61 15.32 3.84
CA TRP A 659 -1.51 16.24 3.47
C TRP A 659 -0.90 17.01 4.64
N THR A 660 -1.27 16.72 5.88
CA THR A 660 -0.63 17.33 7.04
C THR A 660 0.60 16.53 7.46
N LYS A 661 1.58 17.21 8.07
CA LYS A 661 2.72 16.53 8.70
C LYS A 661 2.24 15.62 9.82
N LEU A 662 3.05 14.61 10.15
CA LEU A 662 2.78 13.74 11.28
C LEU A 662 2.78 14.54 12.60
N ASP A 663 1.74 14.34 13.41
CA ASP A 663 1.59 15.06 14.66
C ASP A 663 2.49 14.49 15.75
N VAL A 664 3.33 15.34 16.35
CA VAL A 664 4.13 14.97 17.54
C VAL A 664 3.23 15.03 18.76
N VAL A 665 2.77 13.87 19.22
CA VAL A 665 1.81 13.74 20.33
C VAL A 665 2.47 13.61 21.71
N ALA A 666 3.75 13.27 21.75
CA ALA A 666 4.58 13.19 22.94
C ALA A 666 6.06 13.23 22.55
N ASN A 667 6.93 13.36 23.55
CA ASN A 667 8.37 13.22 23.40
C ASN A 667 8.94 12.30 24.48
N TYR A 668 9.91 11.46 24.14
CA TYR A 668 10.81 10.90 25.13
C TYR A 668 12.03 11.81 25.25
N ILE A 669 12.30 12.27 26.46
CA ILE A 669 13.49 13.08 26.78
C ILE A 669 14.53 12.15 27.39
N ILE A 670 15.60 11.88 26.67
CA ILE A 670 16.74 11.11 27.15
C ILE A 670 17.69 12.09 27.83
N THR A 671 17.96 11.90 29.11
CA THR A 671 18.94 12.69 29.88
C THR A 671 20.17 11.83 30.15
N TYR A 672 21.32 12.30 29.74
CA TYR A 672 22.59 11.62 29.96
C TYR A 672 23.20 12.00 31.32
N THR A 673 24.16 11.20 31.81
CA THR A 673 24.79 11.42 33.10
C THR A 673 25.62 12.72 33.18
N ASP A 674 25.99 13.30 32.02
CA ASP A 674 26.65 14.60 31.93
C ASP A 674 25.68 15.79 31.91
N GLY A 675 24.39 15.54 32.04
CA GLY A 675 23.33 16.55 32.02
C GLY A 675 22.88 16.99 30.61
N THR A 676 23.47 16.48 29.54
CA THR A 676 22.98 16.73 28.18
C THR A 676 21.68 15.96 27.93
N THR A 677 20.85 16.47 27.02
CA THR A 677 19.54 15.86 26.67
C THR A 677 19.41 15.60 25.18
N GLU A 678 18.58 14.63 24.87
CA GLU A 678 18.19 14.27 23.49
C GLU A 678 16.68 14.04 23.44
N ILE A 679 16.02 14.55 22.40
CA ILE A 679 14.55 14.47 22.23
C ILE A 679 14.23 13.44 21.17
N VAL A 680 13.39 12.48 21.54
CA VAL A 680 12.86 11.46 20.63
C VAL A 680 11.37 11.76 20.40
N PRO A 681 10.98 12.29 19.24
CA PRO A 681 9.59 12.62 18.96
C PRO A 681 8.73 11.35 18.81
N VAL A 682 7.56 11.37 19.44
CA VAL A 682 6.54 10.34 19.27
C VAL A 682 5.47 10.89 18.32
N THR A 683 5.48 10.40 17.07
CA THR A 683 4.64 10.88 15.98
C THR A 683 3.47 9.94 15.74
N TYR A 684 2.26 10.47 15.82
CA TYR A 684 1.06 9.68 15.57
C TYR A 684 0.93 9.32 14.08
N GLY A 685 0.77 8.02 13.80
CA GLY A 685 0.82 7.49 12.44
C GLY A 685 2.25 7.22 11.92
N GLY A 686 3.28 7.70 12.61
CA GLY A 686 4.69 7.40 12.34
C GLY A 686 5.22 6.23 13.18
N ASN A 687 5.55 6.51 14.44
CA ASN A 687 6.08 5.50 15.35
C ASN A 687 5.11 5.11 16.47
N VAL A 688 3.91 5.67 16.53
CA VAL A 688 2.84 5.31 17.46
C VAL A 688 1.48 5.40 16.78
N GLY A 689 0.55 4.53 17.19
CA GLY A 689 -0.85 4.59 16.76
C GLY A 689 -1.79 4.30 17.92
N TYR A 690 -3.08 4.22 17.61
CA TYR A 690 -4.10 3.94 18.59
C TYR A 690 -4.04 2.47 19.07
N PHE A 691 -4.16 2.25 20.36
CA PHE A 691 -4.02 0.91 20.95
C PHE A 691 -5.13 -0.07 20.54
N ASN A 692 -6.32 0.41 20.15
CA ASN A 692 -7.38 -0.45 19.69
C ASN A 692 -7.18 -0.79 18.21
N ARG A 693 -6.66 -1.99 17.94
CA ARG A 693 -6.35 -2.50 16.60
C ARG A 693 -7.49 -2.35 15.60
N ARG A 694 -8.71 -2.64 16.02
CA ARG A 694 -9.89 -2.58 15.16
C ARG A 694 -10.10 -1.20 14.53
N GLN A 695 -9.71 -0.14 15.25
CA GLN A 695 -9.83 1.24 14.79
C GLN A 695 -8.56 1.77 14.09
N ASN A 696 -7.53 0.96 14.01
CA ASN A 696 -6.34 1.28 13.24
C ASN A 696 -6.45 0.86 11.77
N ALA A 697 -7.47 0.06 11.42
CA ALA A 697 -7.73 -0.28 10.03
C ALA A 697 -8.02 1.00 9.20
N PRO A 698 -7.72 1.00 7.91
CA PRO A 698 -7.94 2.14 7.04
C PRO A 698 -9.37 2.67 7.14
N LEU A 699 -9.51 3.99 7.17
CA LEU A 699 -10.82 4.62 7.12
C LEU A 699 -11.39 4.60 5.70
N PRO A 700 -12.70 4.45 5.55
CA PRO A 700 -13.32 4.33 4.24
C PRO A 700 -13.38 5.65 3.45
N HIS A 701 -13.00 6.78 4.04
CA HIS A 701 -13.03 8.06 3.35
C HIS A 701 -11.60 8.52 3.00
N PRO A 702 -11.33 8.99 1.77
CA PRO A 702 -9.99 9.37 1.34
C PRO A 702 -9.35 10.47 2.19
N ILE A 703 -10.15 11.36 2.79
CA ILE A 703 -9.65 12.42 3.67
C ILE A 703 -9.17 11.88 5.03
N TYR A 704 -9.65 10.70 5.46
CA TYR A 704 -9.38 10.17 6.80
C TYR A 704 -8.57 8.87 6.78
N ARG A 705 -7.98 8.53 5.66
CA ARG A 705 -7.40 7.22 5.40
C ARG A 705 -6.11 6.89 6.16
N HIS A 706 -5.50 7.73 6.90
CA HIS A 706 -4.13 7.49 7.33
C HIS A 706 -3.91 7.41 8.84
N THR A 707 -4.93 7.09 9.61
CA THR A 707 -4.82 7.24 11.05
C THR A 707 -4.13 6.12 11.81
N GLY A 708 -3.76 5.04 11.20
CA GLY A 708 -3.20 3.92 11.95
C GLY A 708 -2.11 3.17 11.22
N TYR A 709 -2.31 2.90 9.97
CA TYR A 709 -1.46 1.99 9.24
C TYR A 709 -0.16 2.60 8.68
N THR A 710 0.01 3.90 8.80
CA THR A 710 1.30 4.55 8.54
C THR A 710 2.35 4.17 9.57
N ALA A 711 1.95 3.74 10.77
CA ALA A 711 2.88 3.35 11.82
C ALA A 711 3.86 2.24 11.41
N GLY A 712 3.41 1.31 10.58
CA GLY A 712 4.28 0.24 10.08
C GLY A 712 5.50 0.72 9.27
N TRP A 713 5.55 1.98 8.87
CA TRP A 713 6.70 2.53 8.14
C TRP A 713 7.92 2.75 9.02
N PHE A 714 7.76 3.24 10.24
CA PHE A 714 8.89 3.55 11.13
C PHE A 714 9.02 2.62 12.32
N CYS A 715 8.02 1.85 12.64
CA CYS A 715 8.01 0.94 13.77
C CYS A 715 7.26 -0.34 13.45
N ASP A 716 7.55 -1.38 14.19
CA ASP A 716 6.80 -2.61 14.17
C ASP A 716 5.53 -2.47 15.02
N SER A 717 4.60 -3.40 14.89
CA SER A 717 3.46 -3.49 15.76
C SER A 717 3.30 -4.91 16.29
N LYS A 718 2.87 -5.02 17.53
CA LYS A 718 2.58 -6.30 18.18
C LYS A 718 1.20 -6.24 18.78
N THR A 719 0.38 -7.22 18.46
CA THR A 719 -0.93 -7.38 19.09
C THR A 719 -0.80 -8.26 20.31
N THR A 720 -1.37 -7.83 21.44
CA THR A 720 -1.36 -8.54 22.71
C THR A 720 -2.77 -8.63 23.27
N ILE A 721 -2.98 -9.58 24.17
CA ILE A 721 -4.20 -9.67 24.95
C ILE A 721 -3.85 -9.25 26.38
N ASN A 722 -4.50 -8.21 26.87
CA ASN A 722 -4.24 -7.74 28.24
C ASN A 722 -4.89 -8.67 29.30
N SER A 723 -4.62 -8.39 30.58
CA SER A 723 -5.15 -9.16 31.70
C SER A 723 -6.69 -9.19 31.81
N LEU A 724 -7.36 -8.30 31.08
CA LEU A 724 -8.83 -8.22 31.00
C LEU A 724 -9.39 -8.93 29.75
N GLY A 725 -8.55 -9.66 28.99
CA GLY A 725 -8.95 -10.32 27.76
C GLY A 725 -9.15 -9.38 26.57
N LYS A 726 -8.73 -8.11 26.67
CA LYS A 726 -8.87 -7.15 25.56
C LYS A 726 -7.67 -7.19 24.66
N VAL A 727 -7.93 -7.13 23.36
CA VAL A 727 -6.89 -7.04 22.33
C VAL A 727 -6.34 -5.63 22.26
N GLU A 728 -5.03 -5.50 22.42
CA GLU A 728 -4.31 -4.23 22.33
C GLU A 728 -3.17 -4.34 21.32
N THR A 729 -2.97 -3.28 20.54
CA THR A 729 -1.82 -3.15 19.66
C THR A 729 -0.79 -2.24 20.31
N LEU A 730 0.40 -2.76 20.50
CA LEU A 730 1.58 -1.99 20.90
C LEU A 730 2.45 -1.75 19.66
N TYR A 731 2.98 -0.56 19.56
CA TYR A 731 3.92 -0.14 18.52
C TYR A 731 5.32 -0.27 19.07
N ILE A 732 6.16 -0.99 18.36
CA ILE A 732 7.52 -1.35 18.78
C ILE A 732 8.49 -0.47 18.00
N TYR A 733 8.96 0.57 18.66
CA TYR A 733 9.83 1.55 18.06
C TYR A 733 11.26 1.40 18.58
N GLU A 734 12.20 1.05 17.71
CA GLU A 734 13.61 1.00 18.04
C GLU A 734 14.28 2.32 17.68
N TYR A 735 14.86 2.96 18.67
CA TYR A 735 15.56 4.23 18.54
C TYR A 735 17.06 4.04 18.80
N ILE A 736 17.89 4.56 17.91
CA ILE A 736 19.34 4.56 18.03
C ILE A 736 19.78 5.91 18.60
N PRO A 737 20.24 6.01 19.87
CA PRO A 737 20.68 7.27 20.44
C PRO A 737 21.82 7.90 19.64
N ALA A 738 21.72 9.21 19.40
CA ALA A 738 22.76 9.94 18.67
C ALA A 738 24.07 10.01 19.46
N GLN A 739 24.00 9.90 20.79
CA GLN A 739 25.15 9.96 21.67
C GLN A 739 25.41 8.61 22.35
N LYS A 740 26.61 8.07 22.18
CA LYS A 740 27.05 6.85 22.86
C LYS A 740 27.52 7.18 24.29
N LYS A 741 26.58 7.55 25.15
CA LYS A 741 26.81 7.93 26.55
C LYS A 741 25.92 7.15 27.51
N CYS A 742 26.29 7.13 28.78
CA CYS A 742 25.44 6.57 29.82
C CYS A 742 24.17 7.42 29.99
N ILE A 743 23.02 6.81 29.82
CA ILE A 743 21.71 7.44 30.02
C ILE A 743 21.38 7.42 31.50
N SER A 744 21.06 8.56 32.06
CA SER A 744 20.64 8.71 33.47
C SER A 744 19.15 8.39 33.60
N THR A 745 18.32 9.13 32.86
CA THR A 745 16.86 8.98 32.90
C THR A 745 16.23 9.13 31.50
N ILE A 746 15.05 8.57 31.33
CA ILE A 746 14.17 8.80 30.17
C ILE A 746 12.82 9.27 30.71
N THR A 747 12.32 10.40 30.22
CA THR A 747 11.04 10.98 30.64
C THR A 747 10.08 11.02 29.45
N LEU A 748 8.84 10.57 29.64
CA LEU A 748 7.77 10.70 28.66
C LEU A 748 6.97 11.99 28.91
N GLU A 749 7.10 12.96 28.04
CA GLU A 749 6.38 14.22 28.06
C GLU A 749 5.24 14.22 27.04
N GLN A 750 4.00 14.40 27.50
CA GLN A 750 2.82 14.48 26.65
C GLN A 750 2.71 15.87 26.00
N ASN A 751 2.40 15.92 24.72
CA ASN A 751 2.05 17.18 24.10
C ASN A 751 0.64 17.60 24.56
N PRO A 752 0.48 18.78 25.18
CA PRO A 752 -0.81 19.24 25.72
C PRO A 752 -1.85 19.54 24.62
N ASP A 753 -1.42 19.82 23.42
CA ASP A 753 -2.28 20.13 22.29
C ASP A 753 -3.06 18.93 21.76
N PHE A 754 -2.67 17.71 22.18
CA PHE A 754 -3.30 16.46 21.72
C PHE A 754 -3.88 15.66 22.89
N ASP A 755 -5.07 15.10 22.67
CA ASP A 755 -5.73 14.22 23.64
C ASP A 755 -5.36 12.74 23.45
N ALA A 756 -4.39 12.43 22.60
CA ALA A 756 -3.98 11.06 22.29
C ALA A 756 -3.43 10.29 23.49
N LYS A 757 -2.70 10.95 24.37
CA LYS A 757 -2.09 10.39 25.60
C LYS A 757 -1.35 9.09 25.35
N VAL A 758 -0.08 9.21 25.02
CA VAL A 758 0.81 8.06 24.83
C VAL A 758 1.08 7.40 26.18
N PHE A 759 1.05 6.07 26.17
CA PHE A 759 1.52 5.27 27.31
C PHE A 759 2.63 4.33 26.86
N LEU A 760 3.61 4.16 27.70
CA LEU A 760 4.69 3.19 27.55
C LEU A 760 4.27 1.89 28.24
N SER A 761 4.33 0.76 27.53
CA SER A 761 4.10 -0.56 28.11
C SER A 761 5.41 -1.19 28.59
N SER A 762 6.46 -1.11 27.78
CA SER A 762 7.80 -1.57 28.17
C SER A 762 8.90 -0.78 27.47
N LEU A 763 10.07 -0.77 28.07
CA LEU A 763 11.31 -0.25 27.50
C LEU A 763 12.42 -1.27 27.66
N GLU A 764 13.07 -1.60 26.56
CA GLU A 764 14.26 -2.47 26.54
C GLU A 764 15.47 -1.70 26.03
N GLY A 765 16.63 -2.00 26.56
CA GLY A 765 17.92 -1.53 26.06
C GLY A 765 18.62 -2.65 25.29
N VAL A 766 19.24 -2.30 24.18
CA VAL A 766 19.98 -3.22 23.32
C VAL A 766 21.47 -2.95 23.48
N GLN A 767 22.24 -4.00 23.66
CA GLN A 767 23.70 -3.96 23.75
C GLN A 767 24.27 -4.89 22.69
N LEU A 768 25.13 -4.34 21.85
CA LEU A 768 25.97 -5.12 20.93
C LEU A 768 27.07 -5.83 21.72
N PRO A 769 27.60 -6.96 21.19
CA PRO A 769 28.66 -7.74 21.84
C PRO A 769 29.96 -6.98 22.04
#